data_4ffe7b258e8d4f6a5889684350d3867b
#
_entry.id   4ffe7b258e8d4f6a5889684350d3867b
#
_cell.length_a   1.000
_cell.length_b   1.000
_cell.length_c   1.000
_cell.angle_alpha   90.00
_cell.angle_beta   90.00
_cell.angle_gamma   90.00
#
_symmetry.space_group_name_H-M   'P 1'
#
loop_
_entity.id
_entity.type
_entity.pdbx_description
1 polymer ?
#
loop_
_entity_poly.entity_id
_entity_poly.type
_entity_poly.pdbx_seq_one_letter_code
_entity_poly.pdbx_strand_id
1 'polypeptide(L)'
;MITVTELKILADAQASYHILKPWWDVFWYYITMVMLMIAVLAGALQLTQSRMLCLPCKVEVGNHCAHPLDQVSTKINLSASPLGKTNPSRGIQNDLHRQQYAYIDAVCYEKQLHWFTKFFPYLVFLHTIIFGVCSNFWLHYPSTSSRLEHFVAILYKCFDSPWTTRALSETVAEQTMRNWTNKPSRRLTSEDTDARRQSVQHGVESTAVEDDASSVLDRKEGEQAKALFEKVRKFRLHVEQKDIIYRLYLKQIIVKVIALLVIITYVSYFLMHITFEVDCKVDIEAFTGYKRYQCVYSLAAIFKLLATFYVLLVFLYGFACFYSLWWMLRSSLKQYSFEAVREKSQYSDIPDVQNDFAFILHLADQYDPLYSKRFSIFLSEVSENRLKQINLNNEWTVEMLRQKLTRNAKDQVELQLFMLSGVPDNVFELNEIEVMKLELIPDAKITPMITQLVNLKELHIYHSTLTVDLQALSFLADNLQTLYLKFTSVEKIPSWIFLLKNLKELYLAGCIDNYSFAHIEGLQDLKNLTTLYLKTSIPRIPPVVMDMLPFLQKLSINNEGNRLLILISLKKMINLTSLELINCDLERIPHSIFSLTELREIDFKGNNFKTVEEIISFQHLPKLTCLKLWHNAIAYIPLQIGALANLEQLYLNNNNIEIMPLQLFLCNKLRVLDLSHNNLNFIPDEIQLLKNLQYFAVTNNSIEMLPDGLFKCSKLQCLLLGKNSLSSLSAHVGDLMNLIKIELVGNQIESLPPELESCHSLKPSCIIVESNVLNTLPSYAKDSHKSTHR
;
A
#
# COMPACT_ATOMS: atom_id res chain seq x y z
N MET A 1 10.12 -46.61 26.60
CA MET A 1 9.37 -47.01 25.41
C MET A 1 8.74 -45.77 24.84
N ILE A 2 9.29 -45.21 23.76
CA ILE A 2 8.72 -44.02 23.09
C ILE A 2 7.44 -44.48 22.40
N THR A 3 6.33 -43.90 22.71
CA THR A 3 5.04 -44.30 22.13
C THR A 3 4.97 -43.91 20.65
N VAL A 4 4.23 -44.68 19.84
CA VAL A 4 4.02 -44.39 18.40
C VAL A 4 3.47 -43.00 18.17
N THR A 5 2.74 -42.44 19.15
CA THR A 5 2.22 -41.06 19.15
C THR A 5 3.32 -40.01 19.27
N GLU A 6 4.35 -40.23 20.09
CA GLU A 6 5.51 -39.33 20.21
C GLU A 6 6.38 -39.34 18.96
N LEU A 7 6.53 -40.52 18.31
CA LEU A 7 7.17 -40.62 16.99
C LEU A 7 6.38 -39.88 15.89
N LYS A 8 5.06 -39.90 15.97
CA LYS A 8 4.19 -39.19 15.02
C LYS A 8 4.27 -37.68 15.21
N ILE A 9 4.33 -37.20 16.45
CA ILE A 9 4.52 -35.76 16.76
C ILE A 9 5.88 -35.28 16.25
N LEU A 10 6.94 -36.08 16.36
CA LEU A 10 8.25 -35.76 15.78
C LEU A 10 8.24 -35.78 14.24
N ALA A 11 7.44 -36.63 13.62
CA ALA A 11 7.25 -36.65 12.17
C ALA A 11 6.40 -35.49 11.67
N ASP A 12 5.31 -35.16 12.35
CA ASP A 12 4.42 -34.06 11.98
C ASP A 12 5.05 -32.68 12.21
N ALA A 13 5.88 -32.50 13.24
CA ALA A 13 6.66 -31.26 13.43
C ALA A 13 7.65 -31.01 12.27
N GLN A 14 7.99 -31.99 11.49
CA GLN A 14 8.85 -31.84 10.30
C GLN A 14 8.08 -31.51 9.02
N ALA A 15 6.79 -31.74 8.97
CA ALA A 15 5.98 -31.52 7.77
C ALA A 15 5.98 -30.03 7.35
N SER A 16 5.97 -29.08 8.31
CA SER A 16 5.96 -27.64 8.02
C SER A 16 7.23 -27.13 7.33
N TYR A 17 8.39 -27.75 7.59
CA TYR A 17 9.66 -27.33 6.98
C TYR A 17 10.06 -28.13 5.74
N HIS A 18 9.20 -29.00 5.24
CA HIS A 18 9.51 -29.88 4.12
C HIS A 18 9.88 -29.10 2.85
N ILE A 19 9.25 -27.95 2.62
CA ILE A 19 9.50 -27.06 1.47
C ILE A 19 10.92 -26.47 1.49
N LEU A 20 11.53 -26.32 2.67
CA LEU A 20 12.88 -25.75 2.82
C LEU A 20 13.98 -26.80 2.86
N LYS A 21 13.62 -28.08 2.78
CA LYS A 21 14.58 -29.18 2.77
C LYS A 21 14.87 -29.63 1.33
N PRO A 22 16.04 -29.28 0.78
CA PRO A 22 16.43 -29.82 -0.52
C PRO A 22 16.57 -31.31 -0.49
N TRP A 23 16.58 -32.00 -1.65
CA TRP A 23 16.58 -33.44 -1.75
C TRP A 23 17.76 -34.10 -1.00
N TRP A 24 18.92 -33.45 -0.92
CA TRP A 24 20.08 -33.98 -0.19
C TRP A 24 19.87 -33.95 1.33
N ASP A 25 19.14 -32.99 1.90
CA ASP A 25 18.81 -32.99 3.32
C ASP A 25 17.84 -34.11 3.67
N VAL A 26 16.90 -34.42 2.77
CA VAL A 26 16.00 -35.56 2.89
C VAL A 26 16.77 -36.86 2.75
N PHE A 27 17.73 -36.95 1.83
CA PHE A 27 18.59 -38.11 1.62
C PHE A 27 19.47 -38.37 2.84
N TRP A 28 20.06 -37.35 3.46
CA TRP A 28 20.81 -37.51 4.71
C TRP A 28 19.98 -38.12 5.84
N TYR A 29 18.72 -37.66 5.95
CA TYR A 29 17.82 -38.19 6.96
C TYR A 29 17.58 -39.68 6.79
N TYR A 30 17.32 -40.15 5.58
CA TYR A 30 17.14 -41.59 5.33
C TYR A 30 18.40 -42.38 5.58
N ILE A 31 19.56 -41.93 5.18
CA ILE A 31 20.84 -42.60 5.46
C ILE A 31 21.09 -42.68 6.98
N THR A 32 20.86 -41.60 7.72
CA THR A 32 21.04 -41.62 9.18
C THR A 32 20.09 -42.62 9.86
N MET A 33 18.87 -42.77 9.35
CA MET A 33 17.91 -43.78 9.85
C MET A 33 18.41 -45.19 9.60
N VAL A 34 18.96 -45.46 8.41
CA VAL A 34 19.56 -46.78 8.10
C VAL A 34 20.79 -47.04 8.98
N MET A 35 21.65 -46.04 9.19
CA MET A 35 22.78 -46.15 10.13
C MET A 35 22.33 -46.46 11.56
N LEU A 36 21.25 -45.82 12.01
CA LEU A 36 20.65 -46.09 13.33
C LEU A 36 20.16 -47.55 13.43
N MET A 37 19.52 -48.07 12.38
CA MET A 37 19.09 -49.47 12.35
C MET A 37 20.28 -50.45 12.45
N ILE A 38 21.39 -50.13 11.77
CA ILE A 38 22.63 -50.90 11.87
C ILE A 38 23.17 -50.92 13.32
N ALA A 39 23.19 -49.71 13.96
CA ALA A 39 23.66 -49.59 15.34
C ALA A 39 22.79 -50.41 16.31
N VAL A 40 21.46 -50.34 16.16
CA VAL A 40 20.51 -51.09 16.99
C VAL A 40 20.64 -52.61 16.75
N LEU A 41 20.72 -53.01 15.48
CA LEU A 41 20.91 -54.44 15.12
C LEU A 41 22.23 -55.01 15.68
N ALA A 42 23.34 -54.29 15.47
CA ALA A 42 24.65 -54.69 15.98
C ALA A 42 24.68 -54.75 17.52
N GLY A 43 24.05 -53.77 18.18
CA GLY A 43 23.91 -53.73 19.64
C GLY A 43 23.05 -54.87 20.18
N ALA A 44 21.94 -55.18 19.54
CA ALA A 44 21.07 -56.29 19.91
C ALA A 44 21.79 -57.65 19.75
N LEU A 45 22.53 -57.83 18.66
CA LEU A 45 23.34 -59.04 18.44
C LEU A 45 24.41 -59.19 19.52
N GLN A 46 25.10 -58.13 19.91
CA GLN A 46 26.11 -58.13 20.94
C GLN A 46 25.57 -58.48 22.34
N LEU A 47 24.30 -58.08 22.61
CA LEU A 47 23.65 -58.38 23.90
C LEU A 47 23.07 -59.78 23.97
N THR A 48 22.63 -60.34 22.83
CA THR A 48 21.92 -61.67 22.79
C THR A 48 22.78 -62.86 22.53
N GLN A 49 23.93 -62.68 21.86
CA GLN A 49 24.84 -63.84 21.52
C GLN A 49 26.04 -63.97 22.46
N SER A 50 26.56 -65.17 22.59
CA SER A 50 27.81 -65.42 23.32
C SER A 50 28.94 -64.61 22.69
N ARG A 51 29.68 -63.91 23.53
CA ARG A 51 30.69 -62.94 23.11
C ARG A 51 31.88 -63.57 22.45
N MET A 52 32.41 -64.68 23.00
CA MET A 52 33.59 -65.37 22.50
C MET A 52 33.46 -66.83 22.79
N LEU A 53 34.11 -67.66 21.99
CA LEU A 53 34.18 -69.08 22.20
C LEU A 53 35.67 -69.46 22.18
N CYS A 54 36.17 -69.84 23.34
CA CYS A 54 37.59 -70.11 23.54
C CYS A 54 37.83 -71.58 23.73
N LEU A 55 38.78 -72.13 22.97
CA LEU A 55 39.24 -73.57 23.09
C LEU A 55 40.68 -73.59 23.64
N PRO A 56 40.97 -74.44 24.59
CA PRO A 56 42.34 -74.58 25.14
C PRO A 56 43.29 -75.13 24.11
N CYS A 57 44.53 -74.66 24.06
CA CYS A 57 45.62 -75.13 23.23
C CYS A 57 46.27 -76.31 23.88
N LYS A 58 46.25 -77.54 23.26
CA LYS A 58 46.91 -78.72 23.74
C LYS A 58 48.35 -78.95 23.20
N VAL A 59 48.65 -78.37 22.03
CA VAL A 59 49.95 -78.44 21.40
C VAL A 59 50.36 -77.07 20.91
N GLU A 60 51.52 -76.60 21.38
CA GLU A 60 52.08 -75.30 20.94
C GLU A 60 53.14 -75.60 19.85
N VAL A 61 53.01 -75.02 18.69
CA VAL A 61 54.02 -74.98 17.64
C VAL A 61 54.45 -73.52 17.45
N GLY A 62 55.65 -73.24 18.02
CA GLY A 62 56.15 -71.87 18.04
C GLY A 62 55.27 -70.87 18.89
N ASN A 63 54.80 -69.88 18.31
CA ASN A 63 53.99 -68.85 19.01
C ASN A 63 52.47 -68.98 18.79
N HIS A 64 52.01 -69.95 18.06
CA HIS A 64 50.59 -70.19 17.71
C HIS A 64 50.13 -71.59 18.16
N CYS A 65 48.82 -71.74 18.37
CA CYS A 65 48.23 -73.08 18.60
C CYS A 65 48.27 -73.88 17.31
N ALA A 66 48.77 -75.17 17.41
CA ALA A 66 48.81 -76.05 16.24
C ALA A 66 47.40 -76.43 15.77
N HIS A 67 47.07 -76.09 14.51
CA HIS A 67 45.81 -76.54 13.92
C HIS A 67 45.76 -78.04 13.73
N PRO A 68 44.66 -78.71 14.05
CA PRO A 68 44.55 -80.18 13.86
C PRO A 68 44.86 -80.65 12.44
N LEU A 69 44.64 -79.76 11.44
CA LEU A 69 44.92 -80.04 10.03
C LEU A 69 46.42 -80.01 9.68
N ASP A 70 47.26 -79.27 10.39
CA ASP A 70 48.69 -79.12 10.13
C ASP A 70 49.43 -80.41 10.59
N GLN A 71 48.83 -81.15 11.50
CA GLN A 71 49.41 -82.46 11.90
C GLN A 71 49.19 -83.60 10.88
N VAL A 72 48.19 -83.44 9.99
CA VAL A 72 47.93 -84.46 8.95
C VAL A 72 48.88 -84.25 7.79
N SER A 73 49.29 -83.01 7.43
CA SER A 73 50.27 -82.86 6.34
C SER A 73 51.71 -83.17 6.69
N THR A 74 52.09 -83.12 7.96
CA THR A 74 53.47 -83.53 8.41
C THR A 74 53.68 -85.02 8.67
N LYS A 75 52.60 -85.84 8.69
CA LYS A 75 52.69 -87.25 8.89
C LYS A 75 52.62 -88.20 7.64
N ILE A 76 52.52 -87.54 6.45
CA ILE A 76 52.44 -88.33 5.18
C ILE A 76 53.80 -88.73 4.64
N ASN A 77 54.93 -88.41 5.29
CA ASN A 77 56.28 -88.81 4.86
C ASN A 77 57.00 -89.59 5.91
N LEU A 78 56.51 -90.79 6.36
CA LEU A 78 57.38 -91.87 6.84
C LEU A 78 56.60 -93.22 7.06
N SER A 79 56.95 -94.14 6.21
CA SER A 79 56.88 -95.57 6.34
C SER A 79 55.51 -96.24 6.60
N ALA A 80 55.18 -97.09 5.63
CA ALA A 80 54.22 -98.19 5.66
C ALA A 80 54.55 -99.23 6.70
N SER A 81 53.62 -99.59 7.55
CA SER A 81 53.46 -100.89 8.14
C SER A 81 52.04 -101.10 8.63
N PRO A 82 51.55 -102.38 8.60
CA PRO A 82 50.12 -102.62 8.40
C PRO A 82 49.34 -102.87 9.67
N LEU A 83 48.04 -102.70 9.54
CA LEU A 83 46.92 -103.14 10.38
C LEU A 83 46.93 -102.79 11.88
N GLY A 84 46.24 -101.86 12.23
CA GLY A 84 45.72 -101.63 13.57
C GLY A 84 44.37 -100.91 13.47
N LYS A 85 43.31 -101.49 14.03
CA LYS A 85 41.92 -100.98 14.07
C LYS A 85 41.88 -99.52 14.48
N THR A 86 41.49 -98.64 13.61
CA THR A 86 41.26 -97.27 13.92
C THR A 86 39.95 -97.11 14.73
N ASN A 87 40.11 -96.84 16.02
CA ASN A 87 38.97 -96.32 16.81
C ASN A 87 38.46 -94.99 16.23
N PRO A 88 37.17 -94.86 16.21
CA PRO A 88 36.62 -93.56 15.76
C PRO A 88 37.24 -92.50 16.61
N SER A 89 37.68 -91.41 15.97
CA SER A 89 38.29 -90.30 16.61
C SER A 89 37.30 -89.69 17.65
N ARG A 90 37.55 -90.00 18.92
CA ARG A 90 36.90 -89.29 20.02
C ARG A 90 37.23 -87.81 19.85
N GLY A 91 36.17 -86.94 19.74
CA GLY A 91 36.37 -85.51 19.76
C GLY A 91 37.24 -85.09 20.93
N ILE A 92 37.99 -84.02 20.79
CA ILE A 92 38.93 -83.51 21.80
C ILE A 92 38.13 -83.21 23.07
N GLN A 93 38.28 -84.07 24.11
CA GLN A 93 37.64 -83.98 25.39
C GLN A 93 38.45 -82.97 26.26
N ASN A 94 37.84 -81.92 26.74
CA ASN A 94 38.40 -80.90 27.65
C ASN A 94 37.98 -81.25 29.10
N ASP A 95 38.88 -81.03 30.05
CA ASP A 95 38.62 -81.24 31.47
C ASP A 95 38.06 -79.94 32.14
N LEU A 96 37.69 -78.91 31.36
CA LEU A 96 37.19 -77.59 31.84
C LEU A 96 35.71 -77.69 32.11
N HIS A 97 35.30 -77.14 33.29
CA HIS A 97 33.90 -76.98 33.64
C HIS A 97 33.28 -75.72 32.96
N ARG A 98 31.97 -75.74 32.78
CA ARG A 98 31.23 -74.68 32.12
C ARG A 98 31.50 -73.26 32.71
N GLN A 99 31.74 -73.21 34.01
CA GLN A 99 32.05 -71.91 34.67
C GLN A 99 33.44 -71.38 34.31
N GLN A 100 34.44 -72.35 34.16
CA GLN A 100 35.78 -71.98 33.74
C GLN A 100 35.79 -71.49 32.29
N TYR A 101 35.01 -72.06 31.39
CA TYR A 101 34.81 -71.53 30.02
C TYR A 101 34.25 -70.20 30.01
N ALA A 102 33.16 -70.01 30.76
CA ALA A 102 32.50 -68.66 30.79
C ALA A 102 33.47 -67.59 31.33
N TYR A 103 34.30 -67.89 32.30
CA TYR A 103 35.33 -67.00 32.82
C TYR A 103 36.43 -66.72 31.80
N ILE A 104 36.94 -67.75 31.11
CA ILE A 104 37.96 -67.58 30.08
C ILE A 104 37.41 -66.71 28.93
N ASP A 105 36.20 -66.99 28.45
CA ASP A 105 35.55 -66.25 27.40
C ASP A 105 35.40 -64.76 27.78
N ALA A 106 35.02 -64.48 29.03
CA ALA A 106 34.88 -63.13 29.51
C ALA A 106 36.25 -62.44 29.60
N VAL A 107 37.28 -63.08 30.16
CA VAL A 107 38.61 -62.48 30.32
C VAL A 107 39.29 -62.28 28.96
N CYS A 108 39.20 -63.28 28.05
CA CYS A 108 39.74 -63.14 26.70
C CYS A 108 39.02 -62.07 25.86
N TYR A 109 37.71 -61.95 26.02
CA TYR A 109 36.93 -60.90 25.41
C TYR A 109 37.42 -59.52 25.89
N GLU A 110 37.69 -59.39 27.20
CA GLU A 110 38.04 -58.06 27.77
C GLU A 110 39.51 -57.69 27.46
N LYS A 111 40.48 -58.68 27.56
CA LYS A 111 41.90 -58.39 27.42
C LYS A 111 42.41 -58.35 25.99
N GLN A 112 41.92 -59.27 25.10
CA GLN A 112 42.55 -59.51 23.80
C GLN A 112 41.73 -58.92 22.61
N LEU A 113 40.43 -58.80 22.74
CA LEU A 113 39.64 -58.20 21.63
C LEU A 113 39.91 -56.74 21.49
N HIS A 114 40.17 -56.25 20.29
CA HIS A 114 40.44 -54.87 20.01
C HIS A 114 39.25 -53.98 20.42
N TRP A 115 39.51 -52.83 21.04
CA TRP A 115 38.49 -51.92 21.58
C TRP A 115 37.47 -51.54 20.53
N PHE A 116 37.88 -51.32 19.28
CA PHE A 116 36.98 -50.95 18.18
C PHE A 116 35.88 -52.00 17.95
N THR A 117 36.24 -53.32 17.96
CA THR A 117 35.30 -54.40 17.79
C THR A 117 34.30 -54.49 18.95
N LYS A 118 34.75 -54.20 20.18
CA LYS A 118 33.89 -54.19 21.38
C LYS A 118 32.88 -53.06 21.32
N PHE A 119 33.32 -51.88 20.93
CA PHE A 119 32.51 -50.64 20.98
C PHE A 119 31.89 -50.27 19.64
N PHE A 120 32.05 -51.08 18.59
CA PHE A 120 31.54 -50.78 17.25
C PHE A 120 30.07 -50.36 17.22
N PRO A 121 29.09 -51.06 17.83
CA PRO A 121 27.68 -50.61 17.80
C PRO A 121 27.46 -49.25 18.48
N TYR A 122 28.15 -49.00 19.57
CA TYR A 122 28.05 -47.75 20.32
C TYR A 122 28.68 -46.60 19.54
N LEU A 123 29.77 -46.87 18.82
CA LEU A 123 30.40 -45.85 17.95
C LEU A 123 29.49 -45.49 16.79
N VAL A 124 28.90 -46.49 16.11
CA VAL A 124 27.92 -46.23 15.04
C VAL A 124 26.73 -45.43 15.55
N PHE A 125 26.24 -45.79 16.75
CA PHE A 125 25.17 -45.04 17.40
C PHE A 125 25.55 -43.57 17.69
N LEU A 126 26.74 -43.34 18.23
CA LEU A 126 27.27 -42.01 18.52
C LEU A 126 27.41 -41.16 17.24
N HIS A 127 27.96 -41.75 16.17
CA HIS A 127 28.08 -41.08 14.87
C HIS A 127 26.72 -40.71 14.30
N THR A 128 25.75 -41.60 14.42
CA THR A 128 24.37 -41.37 13.95
C THR A 128 23.73 -40.19 14.68
N ILE A 129 23.94 -40.12 16.01
CA ILE A 129 23.47 -38.95 16.79
C ILE A 129 24.16 -37.69 16.32
N ILE A 130 25.49 -37.70 16.14
CA ILE A 130 26.24 -36.51 15.67
C ILE A 130 25.69 -36.04 14.31
N PHE A 131 25.52 -36.94 13.35
CA PHE A 131 24.96 -36.58 12.05
C PHE A 131 23.51 -36.12 12.14
N GLY A 132 22.68 -36.74 12.98
CA GLY A 132 21.30 -36.33 13.19
C GLY A 132 21.16 -34.94 13.80
N VAL A 133 21.93 -34.64 14.84
CA VAL A 133 21.97 -33.33 15.48
C VAL A 133 22.48 -32.25 14.50
N CYS A 134 23.61 -32.53 13.83
CA CYS A 134 24.17 -31.63 12.83
C CYS A 134 23.19 -31.37 11.67
N SER A 135 22.37 -32.32 11.25
CA SER A 135 21.47 -32.20 10.11
C SER A 135 20.28 -31.28 10.39
N ASN A 136 19.83 -31.23 11.63
CA ASN A 136 18.64 -30.44 11.99
C ASN A 136 18.97 -29.13 12.75
N PHE A 137 20.23 -28.86 13.05
CA PHE A 137 20.67 -27.77 13.91
C PHE A 137 20.20 -26.39 13.40
N TRP A 138 20.33 -26.11 12.10
CA TRP A 138 19.98 -24.82 11.51
C TRP A 138 18.48 -24.52 11.56
N LEU A 139 17.62 -25.56 11.53
CA LEU A 139 16.16 -25.41 11.63
C LEU A 139 15.70 -25.09 13.05
N HIS A 140 16.39 -25.65 14.06
CA HIS A 140 16.00 -25.51 15.47
C HIS A 140 16.78 -24.44 16.23
N TYR A 141 17.73 -23.77 15.56
CA TYR A 141 18.47 -22.69 16.19
C TYR A 141 17.54 -21.51 16.54
N PRO A 142 17.53 -20.99 17.78
CA PRO A 142 16.49 -20.03 18.22
C PRO A 142 16.33 -18.78 17.37
N SER A 143 17.44 -18.26 16.81
CA SER A 143 17.38 -17.05 15.98
C SER A 143 16.89 -17.28 14.54
N THR A 144 16.86 -18.52 14.07
CA THR A 144 16.46 -18.90 12.71
C THR A 144 15.11 -19.59 12.66
N SER A 145 14.80 -20.44 13.64
CA SER A 145 13.56 -21.22 13.70
C SER A 145 12.30 -20.38 13.52
N SER A 146 12.14 -19.35 14.34
CA SER A 146 10.96 -18.45 14.28
C SER A 146 10.82 -17.75 12.93
N ARG A 147 11.93 -17.37 12.27
CA ARG A 147 11.90 -16.73 10.94
C ARG A 147 11.52 -17.70 9.86
N LEU A 148 12.06 -18.92 9.92
CA LEU A 148 11.75 -19.99 8.96
C LEU A 148 10.29 -20.40 9.06
N GLU A 149 9.77 -20.56 10.27
CA GLU A 149 8.37 -20.88 10.51
C GLU A 149 7.46 -19.77 9.95
N HIS A 150 7.79 -18.52 10.24
CA HIS A 150 7.02 -17.37 9.73
C HIS A 150 7.07 -17.30 8.20
N PHE A 151 8.24 -17.55 7.59
CA PHE A 151 8.37 -17.59 6.13
C PHE A 151 7.53 -18.71 5.51
N VAL A 152 7.61 -19.92 6.05
CA VAL A 152 6.84 -21.05 5.53
C VAL A 152 5.34 -20.79 5.63
N ALA A 153 4.89 -20.21 6.75
CA ALA A 153 3.49 -19.83 6.93
C ALA A 153 3.02 -18.74 5.92
N ILE A 154 3.90 -17.80 5.57
CA ILE A 154 3.62 -16.80 4.53
C ILE A 154 3.60 -17.49 3.15
N LEU A 155 4.58 -18.33 2.86
CA LEU A 155 4.72 -19.00 1.58
C LEU A 155 3.51 -19.87 1.22
N TYR A 156 3.00 -20.65 2.20
CA TYR A 156 1.76 -21.40 2.02
C TYR A 156 0.56 -20.51 1.73
N LYS A 157 0.41 -19.43 2.49
CA LYS A 157 -0.68 -18.48 2.26
C LYS A 157 -0.59 -17.78 0.91
N CYS A 158 0.61 -17.48 0.43
CA CYS A 158 0.83 -16.94 -0.91
C CYS A 158 0.48 -17.97 -1.99
N PHE A 159 0.79 -19.23 -1.73
CA PHE A 159 0.51 -20.34 -2.67
C PHE A 159 -1.00 -20.60 -2.80
N ASP A 160 -1.73 -20.60 -1.68
CA ASP A 160 -3.16 -20.89 -1.62
C ASP A 160 -4.05 -19.67 -1.94
N SER A 161 -3.46 -18.49 -2.06
CA SER A 161 -4.22 -17.25 -2.30
C SER A 161 -4.91 -17.26 -3.66
N PRO A 162 -6.23 -17.03 -3.74
CA PRO A 162 -6.96 -16.90 -5.00
C PRO A 162 -6.40 -15.80 -5.90
N TRP A 163 -5.83 -14.74 -5.29
CA TRP A 163 -5.19 -13.64 -6.00
C TRP A 163 -4.05 -14.12 -6.91
N THR A 164 -3.20 -15.03 -6.43
CA THR A 164 -2.07 -15.54 -7.23
C THR A 164 -2.53 -16.33 -8.45
N THR A 165 -3.59 -17.11 -8.30
CA THR A 165 -4.16 -17.88 -9.41
C THR A 165 -4.72 -16.94 -10.47
N ARG A 166 -5.46 -15.92 -10.07
CA ARG A 166 -6.00 -14.89 -10.96
C ARG A 166 -4.89 -14.10 -11.66
N ALA A 167 -3.93 -13.59 -10.90
CA ALA A 167 -2.82 -12.79 -11.44
C ALA A 167 -1.99 -13.58 -12.48
N LEU A 168 -1.82 -14.89 -12.30
CA LEU A 168 -1.12 -15.75 -13.25
C LEU A 168 -1.99 -16.12 -14.47
N SER A 169 -3.28 -16.35 -14.29
CA SER A 169 -4.18 -16.68 -15.41
C SER A 169 -4.36 -15.51 -16.37
N GLU A 170 -4.49 -14.30 -15.86
CA GLU A 170 -4.60 -13.08 -16.67
C GLU A 170 -3.34 -12.86 -17.51
N THR A 171 -2.14 -13.12 -16.97
CA THR A 171 -0.89 -13.02 -17.74
C THR A 171 -0.82 -13.99 -18.91
N VAL A 172 -1.33 -15.20 -18.75
CA VAL A 172 -1.37 -16.22 -19.81
C VAL A 172 -2.37 -15.83 -20.90
N ALA A 173 -3.55 -15.34 -20.53
CA ALA A 173 -4.57 -14.92 -21.49
C ALA A 173 -4.08 -13.76 -22.38
N GLU A 174 -3.42 -12.76 -21.80
CA GLU A 174 -2.90 -11.61 -22.57
C GLU A 174 -1.70 -11.99 -23.44
N GLN A 175 -0.83 -12.89 -23.00
CA GLN A 175 0.26 -13.40 -23.85
C GLN A 175 -0.28 -14.14 -25.07
N THR A 176 -1.35 -14.88 -24.88
CA THR A 176 -2.04 -15.58 -25.98
C THR A 176 -2.60 -14.57 -26.97
N MET A 177 -3.25 -13.50 -26.51
CA MET A 177 -3.76 -12.41 -27.35
C MET A 177 -2.64 -11.69 -28.11
N ARG A 178 -1.53 -11.32 -27.44
CA ARG A 178 -0.36 -10.67 -28.09
C ARG A 178 0.28 -11.55 -29.16
N ASN A 179 0.36 -12.84 -28.90
CA ASN A 179 0.88 -13.80 -29.90
C ASN A 179 -0.04 -13.94 -31.13
N TRP A 180 -1.34 -13.72 -30.95
CA TRP A 180 -2.29 -13.69 -32.06
C TRP A 180 -2.18 -12.40 -32.88
N THR A 181 -1.98 -11.26 -32.25
CA THR A 181 -1.83 -9.95 -32.92
C THR A 181 -0.50 -9.79 -33.63
N ASN A 182 0.57 -10.45 -33.17
CA ASN A 182 1.92 -10.40 -33.76
C ASN A 182 2.18 -11.44 -34.86
N LYS A 183 1.20 -12.29 -35.22
CA LYS A 183 1.36 -13.15 -36.39
C LYS A 183 1.27 -12.30 -37.66
N PRO A 184 2.35 -12.22 -38.49
CA PRO A 184 2.32 -11.48 -39.75
C PRO A 184 1.19 -12.06 -40.63
N SER A 185 0.27 -11.21 -41.03
CA SER A 185 -0.81 -11.59 -41.94
C SER A 185 -0.20 -12.08 -43.26
N ARG A 186 -0.15 -13.40 -43.44
CA ARG A 186 0.09 -13.97 -44.76
C ARG A 186 -1.09 -13.54 -45.63
N ARG A 187 -0.78 -12.79 -46.71
CA ARG A 187 -1.76 -12.50 -47.79
C ARG A 187 -2.32 -13.84 -48.28
N LEU A 188 -3.57 -14.11 -47.94
CA LEU A 188 -4.34 -15.22 -48.49
C LEU A 188 -4.81 -14.81 -49.90
N THR A 189 -4.48 -15.61 -50.86
CA THR A 189 -5.02 -15.56 -52.23
C THR A 189 -6.48 -15.97 -52.20
N SER A 190 -7.30 -15.45 -53.15
CA SER A 190 -8.73 -15.38 -53.16
C SER A 190 -9.48 -16.72 -53.35
N GLU A 191 -8.85 -17.87 -53.20
CA GLU A 191 -9.50 -19.17 -53.44
C GLU A 191 -9.87 -19.96 -52.16
N ASP A 192 -9.41 -19.49 -50.97
CA ASP A 192 -9.65 -20.22 -49.70
C ASP A 192 -10.79 -19.64 -48.81
N THR A 193 -11.57 -18.74 -49.35
CA THR A 193 -12.61 -18.03 -48.54
C THR A 193 -13.93 -18.83 -48.35
N ASP A 194 -14.26 -19.82 -49.18
CA ASP A 194 -15.53 -20.52 -49.08
C ASP A 194 -15.50 -21.77 -48.18
N ALA A 195 -14.34 -22.38 -47.97
CA ALA A 195 -14.21 -23.54 -47.06
C ALA A 195 -14.16 -23.15 -45.59
N ARG A 196 -13.87 -21.88 -45.24
CA ARG A 196 -13.73 -21.41 -43.84
C ARG A 196 -15.01 -20.81 -43.27
N ARG A 197 -15.98 -20.45 -44.09
CA ARG A 197 -17.30 -19.98 -43.62
C ARG A 197 -18.16 -21.06 -42.99
N GLN A 198 -17.97 -22.33 -43.38
CA GLN A 198 -18.73 -23.46 -42.81
C GLN A 198 -18.11 -24.03 -41.51
N SER A 199 -16.83 -23.82 -41.23
CA SER A 199 -16.18 -24.28 -39.98
C SER A 199 -16.26 -23.30 -38.82
N VAL A 200 -16.60 -22.05 -39.07
CA VAL A 200 -16.72 -21.01 -38.02
C VAL A 200 -18.10 -20.94 -37.40
N GLN A 201 -19.14 -21.49 -38.12
CA GLN A 201 -20.51 -21.53 -37.57
C GLN A 201 -20.79 -22.67 -36.60
N HIS A 202 -19.91 -23.68 -36.50
CA HIS A 202 -20.11 -24.81 -35.55
C HIS A 202 -19.16 -24.75 -34.32
N GLY A 203 -18.30 -23.73 -34.20
CA GLY A 203 -17.32 -23.58 -33.09
C GLY A 203 -17.64 -22.46 -32.11
N VAL A 204 -18.69 -21.68 -32.31
CA VAL A 204 -18.99 -20.49 -31.49
C VAL A 204 -20.10 -20.71 -30.47
N GLU A 205 -20.78 -21.83 -30.49
CA GLU A 205 -21.97 -22.06 -29.63
C GLU A 205 -21.68 -22.84 -28.32
N SER A 206 -20.44 -23.22 -28.05
CA SER A 206 -20.11 -23.99 -26.82
C SER A 206 -19.10 -23.38 -25.86
N THR A 207 -18.65 -22.12 -26.10
CA THR A 207 -17.68 -21.45 -25.18
C THR A 207 -18.16 -20.13 -24.54
N ALA A 208 -19.44 -19.78 -24.73
CA ALA A 208 -20.02 -18.52 -24.23
C ALA A 208 -20.74 -18.64 -22.88
N VAL A 209 -20.70 -19.78 -22.19
CA VAL A 209 -21.47 -20.01 -20.94
C VAL A 209 -20.57 -20.32 -19.73
N GLU A 210 -19.24 -20.46 -19.91
CA GLU A 210 -18.33 -20.74 -18.78
C GLU A 210 -17.42 -19.58 -18.34
N ASP A 211 -17.43 -18.43 -19.02
CA ASP A 211 -16.51 -17.32 -18.68
C ASP A 211 -17.02 -16.31 -17.63
N ASP A 212 -18.28 -16.42 -17.21
CA ASP A 212 -18.86 -15.46 -16.24
C ASP A 212 -18.76 -15.90 -14.76
N ALA A 213 -18.30 -17.11 -14.48
CA ALA A 213 -18.24 -17.64 -13.11
C ALA A 213 -16.87 -17.49 -12.42
N SER A 214 -15.82 -16.98 -13.09
CA SER A 214 -14.43 -16.99 -12.55
C SER A 214 -13.90 -15.64 -12.07
N SER A 215 -14.69 -14.57 -12.04
CA SER A 215 -14.10 -13.23 -11.95
C SER A 215 -14.38 -12.40 -10.71
N VAL A 216 -15.18 -12.80 -9.78
CA VAL A 216 -15.46 -11.97 -8.58
C VAL A 216 -14.58 -12.44 -7.43
N LEU A 217 -13.47 -11.71 -7.20
CA LEU A 217 -12.71 -11.84 -5.97
C LEU A 217 -13.63 -11.39 -4.81
N ASP A 218 -13.97 -12.30 -3.89
CA ASP A 218 -14.80 -11.94 -2.73
C ASP A 218 -14.06 -10.86 -1.90
N ARG A 219 -14.82 -9.94 -1.32
CA ARG A 219 -14.29 -8.86 -0.45
C ARG A 219 -13.36 -9.39 0.64
N LYS A 220 -13.72 -10.53 1.24
CA LYS A 220 -12.89 -11.21 2.25
C LYS A 220 -11.54 -11.66 1.70
N GLU A 221 -11.52 -12.23 0.51
CA GLU A 221 -10.32 -12.70 -0.17
C GLU A 221 -9.40 -11.54 -0.54
N GLY A 222 -9.99 -10.43 -1.00
CA GLY A 222 -9.27 -9.20 -1.30
C GLY A 222 -8.61 -8.57 -0.06
N GLU A 223 -9.29 -8.52 1.07
CA GLU A 223 -8.72 -8.04 2.34
C GLU A 223 -7.60 -8.97 2.86
N GLN A 224 -7.77 -10.29 2.71
CA GLN A 224 -6.74 -11.27 3.06
C GLN A 224 -5.49 -11.13 2.19
N ALA A 225 -5.65 -10.95 0.88
CA ALA A 225 -4.54 -10.73 -0.03
C ALA A 225 -3.81 -9.41 0.28
N LYS A 226 -4.52 -8.32 0.59
CA LYS A 226 -3.92 -7.05 1.05
C LYS A 226 -3.09 -7.23 2.31
N ALA A 227 -3.63 -7.93 3.32
CA ALA A 227 -2.91 -8.22 4.55
C ALA A 227 -1.65 -9.09 4.28
N LEU A 228 -1.69 -9.92 3.25
CA LEU A 228 -0.57 -10.76 2.85
C LEU A 228 0.55 -9.94 2.19
N PHE A 229 0.24 -8.98 1.31
CA PHE A 229 1.22 -8.02 0.76
C PHE A 229 1.97 -7.29 1.88
N GLU A 230 1.25 -6.81 2.89
CA GLU A 230 1.87 -6.11 4.01
C GLU A 230 2.79 -7.02 4.85
N LYS A 231 2.37 -8.28 5.08
CA LYS A 231 3.20 -9.28 5.78
C LYS A 231 4.46 -9.62 5.00
N VAL A 232 4.36 -9.82 3.69
CA VAL A 232 5.50 -10.11 2.80
C VAL A 232 6.47 -8.94 2.81
N ARG A 233 5.99 -7.70 2.71
CA ARG A 233 6.81 -6.48 2.75
C ARG A 233 7.56 -6.34 4.09
N LYS A 234 6.88 -6.51 5.22
CA LYS A 234 7.50 -6.47 6.56
C LYS A 234 8.53 -7.58 6.75
N PHE A 235 8.21 -8.79 6.30
CA PHE A 235 9.11 -9.94 6.36
C PHE A 235 10.36 -9.70 5.52
N ARG A 236 10.21 -9.22 4.28
CA ARG A 236 11.33 -8.88 3.39
C ARG A 236 12.28 -7.89 4.06
N LEU A 237 11.79 -6.76 4.54
CA LEU A 237 12.60 -5.73 5.19
C LEU A 237 13.39 -6.27 6.40
N HIS A 238 12.82 -7.24 7.14
CA HIS A 238 13.48 -7.80 8.32
C HIS A 238 14.53 -8.86 7.98
N VAL A 239 14.33 -9.65 6.94
CA VAL A 239 15.17 -10.81 6.61
C VAL A 239 16.26 -10.44 5.60
N GLU A 240 15.99 -9.55 4.65
CA GLU A 240 16.92 -9.13 3.60
C GLU A 240 18.18 -8.42 4.16
N GLN A 241 18.08 -7.82 5.36
CA GLN A 241 19.21 -7.15 5.99
C GLN A 241 20.22 -8.09 6.67
N LYS A 242 19.92 -9.38 6.79
CA LYS A 242 20.71 -10.35 7.57
C LYS A 242 21.10 -11.54 6.71
N ASP A 243 22.26 -12.15 7.03
CA ASP A 243 22.78 -13.36 6.38
C ASP A 243 23.08 -14.49 7.41
N ILE A 244 22.27 -14.56 8.46
CA ILE A 244 22.45 -15.51 9.57
C ILE A 244 22.12 -16.94 9.14
N ILE A 245 21.03 -17.12 8.38
CA ILE A 245 20.54 -18.45 7.95
C ILE A 245 21.55 -19.07 6.99
N TYR A 246 22.00 -18.31 5.99
CA TYR A 246 23.02 -18.75 5.05
C TYR A 246 24.31 -19.18 5.74
N ARG A 247 24.82 -18.35 6.66
CA ARG A 247 26.05 -18.64 7.40
C ARG A 247 25.92 -19.86 8.31
N LEU A 248 24.77 -20.04 8.94
CA LEU A 248 24.51 -21.18 9.83
C LEU A 248 24.44 -22.47 9.05
N TYR A 249 23.73 -22.47 7.90
CA TYR A 249 23.65 -23.62 7.01
C TYR A 249 25.02 -23.99 6.45
N LEU A 250 25.83 -23.04 6.02
CA LEU A 250 27.20 -23.27 5.57
C LEU A 250 28.09 -23.86 6.67
N LYS A 251 28.06 -23.29 7.88
CA LYS A 251 28.80 -23.80 9.04
C LYS A 251 28.43 -25.24 9.35
N GLN A 252 27.15 -25.56 9.31
CA GLN A 252 26.64 -26.92 9.52
C GLN A 252 27.22 -27.91 8.48
N ILE A 253 27.22 -27.58 7.19
CA ILE A 253 27.80 -28.43 6.14
C ILE A 253 29.31 -28.64 6.38
N ILE A 254 30.04 -27.56 6.71
CA ILE A 254 31.48 -27.66 7.01
C ILE A 254 31.73 -28.60 8.18
N VAL A 255 30.96 -28.49 9.26
CA VAL A 255 31.09 -29.37 10.44
C VAL A 255 30.80 -30.83 10.07
N LYS A 256 29.78 -31.10 9.24
CA LYS A 256 29.44 -32.41 8.72
C LYS A 256 30.61 -32.99 7.90
N VAL A 257 31.20 -32.21 7.00
CA VAL A 257 32.32 -32.63 6.17
C VAL A 257 33.55 -33.00 7.03
N ILE A 258 33.88 -32.16 8.03
CA ILE A 258 34.97 -32.44 8.95
C ILE A 258 34.71 -33.75 9.75
N ALA A 259 33.54 -33.89 10.36
CA ALA A 259 33.15 -35.06 11.09
C ALA A 259 33.21 -36.34 10.22
N LEU A 260 32.71 -36.22 9.00
CA LEU A 260 32.76 -37.29 8.00
C LEU A 260 34.20 -37.74 7.68
N LEU A 261 35.12 -36.81 7.39
CA LEU A 261 36.50 -37.11 7.10
C LEU A 261 37.17 -37.84 8.28
N VAL A 262 36.92 -37.38 9.50
CA VAL A 262 37.44 -38.05 10.71
C VAL A 262 36.86 -39.45 10.85
N ILE A 263 35.55 -39.62 10.67
CA ILE A 263 34.90 -40.91 10.81
C ILE A 263 35.39 -41.91 9.75
N ILE A 264 35.45 -41.49 8.47
CA ILE A 264 35.92 -42.36 7.39
C ILE A 264 37.36 -42.84 7.66
N THR A 265 38.25 -41.92 8.03
CA THR A 265 39.66 -42.26 8.21
C THR A 265 39.85 -43.30 9.32
N TYR A 266 39.31 -43.10 10.52
CA TYR A 266 39.54 -44.01 11.61
C TYR A 266 38.72 -45.34 11.48
N VAL A 267 37.47 -45.29 10.98
CA VAL A 267 36.67 -46.49 10.80
C VAL A 267 37.30 -47.39 9.73
N SER A 268 37.75 -46.83 8.59
CA SER A 268 38.41 -47.60 7.55
C SER A 268 39.73 -48.22 8.05
N TYR A 269 40.50 -47.47 8.86
CA TYR A 269 41.71 -48.00 9.47
C TYR A 269 41.43 -49.17 10.42
N PHE A 270 40.50 -49.03 11.35
CA PHE A 270 40.20 -50.08 12.34
C PHE A 270 39.36 -51.22 11.82
N LEU A 271 38.69 -51.09 10.66
CA LEU A 271 37.98 -52.18 10.00
C LEU A 271 38.88 -53.42 9.74
N MET A 272 40.18 -53.20 9.45
CA MET A 272 41.18 -54.25 9.25
C MET A 272 41.51 -55.01 10.53
N HIS A 273 41.24 -54.45 11.69
CA HIS A 273 41.52 -55.02 13.00
C HIS A 273 40.40 -55.98 13.54
N ILE A 274 39.33 -56.12 12.76
CA ILE A 274 38.26 -57.07 13.08
C ILE A 274 38.70 -58.40 12.62
N THR A 275 39.28 -59.25 13.56
CA THR A 275 39.76 -60.57 13.31
C THR A 275 38.77 -61.60 13.83
N PHE A 276 38.70 -62.78 13.15
CA PHE A 276 37.85 -63.88 13.55
C PHE A 276 38.48 -64.71 14.71
N GLU A 277 39.77 -64.83 14.66
CA GLU A 277 40.58 -65.71 15.59
C GLU A 277 41.47 -64.74 16.39
N VAL A 278 41.52 -65.00 17.68
CA VAL A 278 42.35 -64.26 18.62
C VAL A 278 43.02 -65.21 19.58
N ASP A 279 44.36 -65.24 19.60
CA ASP A 279 45.13 -65.99 20.57
C ASP A 279 45.14 -65.30 21.92
N CYS A 280 44.55 -65.89 22.91
CA CYS A 280 44.47 -65.44 24.27
C CYS A 280 45.43 -66.03 25.21
N LYS A 281 46.29 -65.23 25.84
CA LYS A 281 47.16 -65.65 26.94
C LYS A 281 46.58 -65.18 28.26
N VAL A 282 46.34 -66.16 29.17
CA VAL A 282 45.76 -65.83 30.46
C VAL A 282 46.60 -66.47 31.55
N ASP A 283 47.04 -65.73 32.56
CA ASP A 283 47.83 -66.18 33.67
C ASP A 283 46.99 -66.90 34.76
N ILE A 284 46.25 -67.91 34.37
CA ILE A 284 45.38 -68.73 35.22
C ILE A 284 45.65 -70.21 35.06
N GLU A 285 46.91 -70.57 34.72
CA GLU A 285 47.30 -71.92 34.52
C GLU A 285 47.04 -72.84 35.72
N ALA A 286 47.20 -72.34 36.96
CA ALA A 286 46.92 -73.05 38.21
C ALA A 286 45.47 -73.50 38.37
N PHE A 287 44.48 -72.76 37.70
CA PHE A 287 43.04 -73.06 37.83
C PHE A 287 42.50 -73.87 36.64
N THR A 288 43.14 -73.75 35.44
CA THR A 288 42.57 -74.23 34.20
C THR A 288 43.47 -75.29 33.53
N GLY A 289 44.75 -75.33 33.94
CA GLY A 289 45.76 -76.31 33.38
C GLY A 289 46.25 -75.92 31.98
N TYR A 290 45.88 -74.75 31.46
CA TYR A 290 46.25 -74.27 30.10
C TYR A 290 46.73 -72.84 30.18
N LYS A 291 47.76 -72.50 29.38
CA LYS A 291 48.34 -71.17 29.28
C LYS A 291 47.73 -70.27 28.16
N ARG A 292 47.27 -70.91 27.10
CA ARG A 292 46.79 -70.35 25.90
C ARG A 292 45.51 -70.95 25.45
N TYR A 293 44.66 -70.00 24.87
CA TYR A 293 43.38 -70.39 24.32
C TYR A 293 43.28 -69.82 22.93
N GLN A 294 42.78 -70.52 21.96
CA GLN A 294 42.38 -70.09 20.67
C GLN A 294 40.90 -69.71 20.77
N CYS A 295 40.64 -68.45 20.63
CA CYS A 295 39.27 -67.86 20.74
C CYS A 295 38.76 -67.49 19.38
N VAL A 296 37.52 -67.78 19.10
CA VAL A 296 36.81 -67.41 17.90
C VAL A 296 35.73 -66.39 18.31
N TYR A 297 35.77 -65.21 17.72
CA TYR A 297 34.73 -64.25 17.91
C TYR A 297 33.60 -64.51 16.93
N SER A 298 32.53 -65.17 17.40
CA SER A 298 31.39 -65.56 16.55
C SER A 298 30.68 -64.42 15.79
N LEU A 299 30.70 -63.27 16.36
CA LEU A 299 30.07 -62.07 15.73
C LEU A 299 31.00 -61.37 14.75
N ALA A 300 32.29 -61.72 14.64
CA ALA A 300 33.25 -61.00 13.82
C ALA A 300 32.84 -60.93 12.35
N ALA A 301 32.28 -61.93 11.76
CA ALA A 301 31.82 -62.01 10.38
C ALA A 301 30.68 -60.99 10.15
N ILE A 302 29.69 -61.02 11.04
CA ILE A 302 28.52 -60.14 10.95
C ILE A 302 28.93 -58.66 11.19
N PHE A 303 29.80 -58.46 12.18
CA PHE A 303 30.27 -57.09 12.47
C PHE A 303 31.16 -56.57 11.34
N LYS A 304 31.96 -57.32 10.71
CA LYS A 304 32.77 -56.97 9.53
C LYS A 304 31.87 -56.64 8.36
N LEU A 305 30.80 -57.39 8.10
CA LEU A 305 29.82 -57.13 7.08
C LEU A 305 29.06 -55.85 7.39
N LEU A 306 28.55 -55.69 8.62
CA LEU A 306 27.84 -54.49 9.06
C LEU A 306 28.73 -53.24 9.03
N ALA A 307 30.02 -53.38 9.42
CA ALA A 307 30.98 -52.28 9.36
C ALA A 307 31.30 -51.87 7.91
N THR A 308 31.44 -52.82 6.99
CA THR A 308 31.65 -52.54 5.56
C THR A 308 30.44 -51.85 4.97
N PHE A 309 29.24 -52.29 5.31
CA PHE A 309 28.01 -51.66 4.86
C PHE A 309 27.85 -50.28 5.48
N TYR A 310 28.20 -50.09 6.75
CA TYR A 310 28.23 -48.78 7.39
C TYR A 310 29.19 -47.81 6.70
N VAL A 311 30.41 -48.27 6.37
CA VAL A 311 31.38 -47.44 5.63
C VAL A 311 30.83 -47.00 4.28
N LEU A 312 30.18 -47.93 3.55
CA LEU A 312 29.51 -47.55 2.29
C LEU A 312 28.45 -46.46 2.49
N LEU A 313 27.63 -46.57 3.53
CA LEU A 313 26.62 -45.53 3.84
C LEU A 313 27.26 -44.21 4.20
N VAL A 314 28.38 -44.21 4.94
CA VAL A 314 29.15 -43.01 5.28
C VAL A 314 29.72 -42.36 4.02
N PHE A 315 30.20 -43.15 3.05
CA PHE A 315 30.64 -42.64 1.75
C PHE A 315 29.48 -42.00 0.96
N LEU A 316 28.30 -42.63 0.91
CA LEU A 316 27.12 -42.06 0.25
C LEU A 316 26.67 -40.78 0.91
N TYR A 317 26.66 -40.76 2.25
CA TYR A 317 26.38 -39.54 3.01
C TYR A 317 27.38 -38.43 2.67
N GLY A 318 28.66 -38.76 2.58
CA GLY A 318 29.73 -37.86 2.22
C GLY A 318 29.59 -37.30 0.83
N PHE A 319 29.24 -38.12 -0.13
CA PHE A 319 29.00 -37.64 -1.50
C PHE A 319 27.92 -36.57 -1.54
N ALA A 320 26.80 -36.78 -0.84
CA ALA A 320 25.74 -35.77 -0.74
C ALA A 320 26.21 -34.52 0.01
N CYS A 321 27.08 -34.63 1.04
CA CYS A 321 27.67 -33.49 1.73
C CYS A 321 28.59 -32.67 0.80
N PHE A 322 29.44 -33.33 0.03
CA PHE A 322 30.30 -32.64 -0.94
C PHE A 322 29.48 -31.98 -2.06
N TYR A 323 28.40 -32.61 -2.53
CA TYR A 323 27.50 -32.02 -3.50
C TYR A 323 26.85 -30.74 -2.94
N SER A 324 26.33 -30.77 -1.71
CA SER A 324 25.71 -29.61 -1.08
C SER A 324 26.72 -28.46 -0.86
N LEU A 325 27.97 -28.81 -0.46
CA LEU A 325 29.03 -27.81 -0.32
C LEU A 325 29.40 -27.20 -1.67
N TRP A 326 29.54 -28.02 -2.71
CA TRP A 326 29.79 -27.55 -4.07
C TRP A 326 28.67 -26.62 -4.57
N TRP A 327 27.38 -26.98 -4.33
CA TRP A 327 26.24 -26.16 -4.67
C TRP A 327 26.30 -24.81 -3.94
N MET A 328 26.61 -24.80 -2.63
CA MET A 328 26.74 -23.58 -1.83
C MET A 328 27.88 -22.66 -2.31
N LEU A 329 28.96 -23.21 -2.79
CA LEU A 329 30.14 -22.43 -3.23
C LEU A 329 30.01 -21.94 -4.67
N ARG A 330 29.35 -22.70 -5.55
CA ARG A 330 29.24 -22.37 -6.98
C ARG A 330 28.11 -21.39 -7.27
N SER A 331 27.00 -21.48 -6.56
CA SER A 331 25.81 -20.68 -6.83
C SER A 331 25.86 -19.35 -6.10
N SER A 332 25.39 -18.28 -6.76
CA SER A 332 25.25 -16.95 -6.15
C SER A 332 24.02 -16.91 -5.22
N LEU A 333 24.04 -17.72 -4.16
CA LEU A 333 22.89 -17.94 -3.28
C LEU A 333 22.48 -16.74 -2.42
N LYS A 334 23.31 -15.70 -2.40
CA LYS A 334 23.01 -14.44 -1.73
C LYS A 334 22.21 -13.46 -2.57
N GLN A 335 21.96 -13.80 -3.84
CA GLN A 335 21.13 -13.02 -4.76
C GLN A 335 20.16 -13.96 -5.45
N TYR A 336 18.91 -13.54 -5.54
CA TYR A 336 17.88 -14.27 -6.27
C TYR A 336 17.20 -13.32 -7.26
N SER A 337 17.32 -13.64 -8.54
CA SER A 337 16.73 -12.87 -9.63
C SER A 337 15.41 -13.46 -10.09
N PHE A 338 14.40 -12.60 -10.22
CA PHE A 338 13.12 -12.96 -10.79
C PHE A 338 13.03 -12.66 -12.30
N GLU A 339 14.15 -12.58 -13.02
CA GLU A 339 14.19 -12.23 -14.44
C GLU A 339 13.27 -13.10 -15.30
N ALA A 340 13.33 -14.42 -15.10
CA ALA A 340 12.46 -15.37 -15.80
C ALA A 340 10.96 -15.18 -15.50
N VAL A 341 10.61 -14.60 -14.36
CA VAL A 341 9.21 -14.26 -14.02
C VAL A 341 8.84 -12.94 -14.65
N ARG A 342 9.72 -11.93 -14.60
CA ARG A 342 9.52 -10.62 -15.24
C ARG A 342 9.32 -10.73 -16.75
N GLU A 343 10.08 -11.58 -17.41
CA GLU A 343 9.94 -11.81 -18.87
C GLU A 343 8.61 -12.48 -19.26
N LYS A 344 8.07 -13.32 -18.37
CA LYS A 344 6.87 -14.12 -18.63
C LYS A 344 5.60 -13.54 -18.03
N SER A 345 5.70 -12.50 -17.22
CA SER A 345 4.56 -11.87 -16.56
C SER A 345 4.43 -10.40 -16.93
N GLN A 346 3.27 -9.80 -16.64
CA GLN A 346 3.05 -8.36 -16.74
C GLN A 346 3.78 -7.55 -15.64
N TYR A 347 4.29 -8.23 -14.63
CA TYR A 347 4.88 -7.61 -13.45
C TYR A 347 6.39 -7.42 -13.64
N SER A 348 6.77 -6.42 -14.44
CA SER A 348 8.18 -6.06 -14.70
C SER A 348 8.87 -5.40 -13.49
N ASP A 349 8.11 -4.99 -12.49
CA ASP A 349 8.54 -4.28 -11.30
C ASP A 349 8.98 -5.18 -10.14
N ILE A 350 8.89 -6.52 -10.28
CA ILE A 350 9.30 -7.46 -9.24
C ILE A 350 10.78 -7.27 -8.93
N PRO A 351 11.15 -6.86 -7.71
CA PRO A 351 12.53 -6.61 -7.34
C PRO A 351 13.29 -7.90 -7.07
N ASP A 352 14.57 -7.91 -7.38
CA ASP A 352 15.48 -8.96 -6.95
C ASP A 352 15.67 -8.91 -5.44
N VAL A 353 15.91 -10.04 -4.81
CA VAL A 353 16.06 -10.16 -3.37
C VAL A 353 17.45 -10.65 -2.97
N GLN A 354 17.88 -10.35 -1.75
CA GLN A 354 19.24 -10.56 -1.30
C GLN A 354 19.32 -11.30 0.04
N ASN A 355 20.55 -11.77 0.38
CA ASN A 355 20.94 -12.36 1.65
C ASN A 355 20.09 -13.58 2.08
N ASP A 356 19.66 -13.64 3.34
CA ASP A 356 18.91 -14.76 3.87
C ASP A 356 17.60 -15.00 3.11
N PHE A 357 16.98 -13.92 2.61
CA PHE A 357 15.74 -14.04 1.85
C PHE A 357 15.95 -14.73 0.49
N ALA A 358 17.02 -14.35 -0.24
CA ALA A 358 17.42 -15.01 -1.47
C ALA A 358 17.74 -16.50 -1.23
N PHE A 359 18.49 -16.79 -0.15
CA PHE A 359 18.87 -18.16 0.20
C PHE A 359 17.66 -19.06 0.46
N ILE A 360 16.68 -18.58 1.21
CA ILE A 360 15.46 -19.34 1.51
C ILE A 360 14.64 -19.62 0.25
N LEU A 361 14.57 -18.67 -0.70
CA LEU A 361 13.90 -18.89 -1.99
C LEU A 361 14.63 -19.92 -2.85
N HIS A 362 15.97 -19.90 -2.88
CA HIS A 362 16.75 -20.94 -3.55
C HIS A 362 16.51 -22.34 -2.96
N LEU A 363 16.31 -22.42 -1.63
CA LEU A 363 15.94 -23.70 -1.00
C LEU A 363 14.52 -24.13 -1.38
N ALA A 364 13.56 -23.19 -1.42
CA ALA A 364 12.19 -23.48 -1.85
C ALA A 364 12.12 -23.96 -3.30
N ASP A 365 12.94 -23.39 -4.20
CA ASP A 365 13.03 -23.80 -5.61
C ASP A 365 13.58 -25.22 -5.79
N GLN A 366 14.39 -25.71 -4.85
CA GLN A 366 14.84 -27.12 -4.88
C GLN A 366 13.70 -28.09 -4.58
N TYR A 367 12.63 -27.62 -3.95
CA TYR A 367 11.43 -28.41 -3.71
C TYR A 367 10.44 -28.28 -4.86
N ASP A 368 9.96 -27.04 -5.14
CA ASP A 368 9.08 -26.71 -6.26
C ASP A 368 9.18 -25.23 -6.63
N PRO A 369 9.65 -24.89 -7.84
CA PRO A 369 9.75 -23.51 -8.33
C PRO A 369 8.42 -22.74 -8.40
N LEU A 370 7.29 -23.45 -8.33
CA LEU A 370 5.97 -22.81 -8.37
C LEU A 370 5.71 -21.94 -7.13
N TYR A 371 6.28 -22.33 -5.96
CA TYR A 371 6.17 -21.54 -4.74
C TYR A 371 6.82 -20.16 -4.89
N SER A 372 8.03 -20.11 -5.42
CA SER A 372 8.73 -18.82 -5.65
C SER A 372 8.04 -17.96 -6.71
N LYS A 373 7.48 -18.55 -7.76
CA LYS A 373 6.72 -17.85 -8.79
C LYS A 373 5.44 -17.23 -8.23
N ARG A 374 4.66 -17.98 -7.46
CA ARG A 374 3.44 -17.47 -6.82
C ARG A 374 3.76 -16.40 -5.78
N PHE A 375 4.83 -16.62 -5.03
CA PHE A 375 5.29 -15.66 -4.03
C PHE A 375 5.73 -14.32 -4.65
N SER A 376 6.37 -14.33 -5.82
CA SER A 376 6.88 -13.13 -6.49
C SER A 376 5.80 -12.10 -6.80
N ILE A 377 4.55 -12.52 -7.01
CA ILE A 377 3.41 -11.64 -7.26
C ILE A 377 3.20 -10.67 -6.08
N PHE A 378 3.45 -11.13 -4.84
CA PHE A 378 3.34 -10.30 -3.65
C PHE A 378 4.53 -9.36 -3.41
N LEU A 379 5.56 -9.41 -4.26
CA LEU A 379 6.66 -8.46 -4.27
C LEU A 379 6.45 -7.31 -5.26
N SER A 380 5.49 -7.44 -6.18
CA SER A 380 5.17 -6.46 -7.21
C SER A 380 4.26 -5.36 -6.67
N GLU A 381 4.66 -4.10 -6.82
CA GLU A 381 3.83 -2.94 -6.49
C GLU A 381 2.66 -2.79 -7.48
N VAL A 382 2.88 -3.13 -8.75
CA VAL A 382 1.83 -3.13 -9.79
C VAL A 382 0.73 -4.11 -9.42
N SER A 383 1.09 -5.32 -8.96
CA SER A 383 0.13 -6.32 -8.49
C SER A 383 -0.64 -5.85 -7.25
N GLU A 384 0.04 -5.21 -6.29
CA GLU A 384 -0.61 -4.64 -5.10
C GLU A 384 -1.62 -3.54 -5.48
N ASN A 385 -1.23 -2.64 -6.39
CA ASN A 385 -2.10 -1.55 -6.82
C ASN A 385 -3.31 -2.06 -7.61
N ARG A 386 -3.12 -3.09 -8.43
CA ARG A 386 -4.25 -3.75 -9.14
C ARG A 386 -5.23 -4.40 -8.16
N LEU A 387 -4.73 -5.08 -7.12
CA LEU A 387 -5.57 -5.63 -6.07
C LEU A 387 -6.34 -4.52 -5.32
N LYS A 388 -5.66 -3.41 -5.00
CA LYS A 388 -6.31 -2.24 -4.35
C LYS A 388 -7.44 -1.70 -5.22
N GLN A 389 -7.23 -1.61 -6.53
CA GLN A 389 -8.24 -1.13 -7.47
C GLN A 389 -9.45 -2.08 -7.53
N ILE A 390 -9.24 -3.38 -7.62
CA ILE A 390 -10.32 -4.37 -7.62
C ILE A 390 -11.10 -4.32 -6.29
N ASN A 391 -10.42 -4.24 -5.15
CA ASN A 391 -11.09 -4.12 -3.87
C ASN A 391 -11.91 -2.83 -3.77
N LEU A 392 -11.39 -1.72 -4.32
CA LEU A 392 -12.07 -0.45 -4.37
C LEU A 392 -13.33 -0.52 -5.24
N ASN A 393 -13.24 -1.17 -6.42
CA ASN A 393 -14.37 -1.37 -7.32
C ASN A 393 -15.45 -2.27 -6.70
N ASN A 394 -15.07 -3.29 -5.95
CA ASN A 394 -16.00 -4.17 -5.23
C ASN A 394 -16.68 -3.46 -4.04
N GLU A 395 -15.99 -2.51 -3.40
CA GLU A 395 -16.55 -1.71 -2.31
C GLU A 395 -17.50 -0.63 -2.83
N TRP A 396 -17.16 -0.01 -3.97
CA TRP A 396 -17.90 1.09 -4.57
C TRP A 396 -18.58 0.63 -5.86
N THR A 397 -19.70 -0.08 -5.71
CA THR A 397 -20.52 -0.51 -6.86
C THR A 397 -21.22 0.67 -7.52
N VAL A 398 -21.66 0.51 -8.77
CA VAL A 398 -22.37 1.54 -9.54
C VAL A 398 -23.62 2.02 -8.81
N GLU A 399 -24.36 1.10 -8.16
CA GLU A 399 -25.57 1.43 -7.40
C GLU A 399 -25.24 2.30 -6.16
N MET A 400 -24.17 1.96 -5.45
CA MET A 400 -23.69 2.74 -4.30
C MET A 400 -23.26 4.15 -4.73
N LEU A 401 -22.54 4.25 -5.82
CA LEU A 401 -22.08 5.53 -6.37
C LEU A 401 -23.27 6.38 -6.86
N ARG A 402 -24.28 5.76 -7.51
CA ARG A 402 -25.49 6.46 -7.96
C ARG A 402 -26.30 7.06 -6.80
N GLN A 403 -26.30 6.40 -5.64
CA GLN A 403 -26.93 6.92 -4.43
C GLN A 403 -26.19 8.15 -3.83
N LYS A 404 -24.93 8.34 -4.19
CA LYS A 404 -24.10 9.48 -3.73
C LYS A 404 -24.18 10.68 -4.67
N LEU A 405 -24.84 10.56 -5.81
CA LEU A 405 -25.04 11.69 -6.69
C LEU A 405 -25.93 12.73 -6.02
N THR A 406 -25.51 13.97 -6.10
CA THR A 406 -26.23 15.14 -5.57
C THR A 406 -26.37 16.19 -6.65
N ARG A 407 -27.28 17.15 -6.47
CA ARG A 407 -27.36 18.31 -7.33
C ARG A 407 -26.82 19.53 -6.60
N ASN A 408 -25.93 20.26 -7.26
CA ASN A 408 -25.37 21.48 -6.71
C ASN A 408 -26.34 22.68 -6.87
N ALA A 409 -25.95 23.84 -6.37
CA ALA A 409 -26.76 25.08 -6.49
C ALA A 409 -27.03 25.53 -7.94
N LYS A 410 -26.26 25.00 -8.92
CA LYS A 410 -26.44 25.25 -10.36
C LYS A 410 -27.28 24.17 -11.05
N ASP A 411 -27.92 23.26 -10.28
CA ASP A 411 -28.70 22.11 -10.73
C ASP A 411 -27.88 21.05 -11.55
N GLN A 412 -26.53 21.08 -11.43
CA GLN A 412 -25.63 20.14 -12.08
C GLN A 412 -25.48 18.88 -11.22
N VAL A 413 -25.37 17.71 -11.86
CA VAL A 413 -25.15 16.44 -11.19
C VAL A 413 -23.71 16.34 -10.71
N GLU A 414 -23.54 16.23 -9.41
CA GLU A 414 -22.26 16.23 -8.72
C GLU A 414 -21.98 14.90 -8.01
N LEU A 415 -20.76 14.39 -8.15
CA LEU A 415 -20.23 13.27 -7.38
C LEU A 415 -19.03 13.74 -6.55
N GLN A 416 -19.10 13.54 -5.23
CA GLN A 416 -17.99 13.81 -4.32
C GLN A 416 -17.43 12.49 -3.78
N LEU A 417 -16.13 12.27 -4.01
CA LEU A 417 -15.36 11.16 -3.47
C LEU A 417 -14.38 11.68 -2.39
N PHE A 418 -14.46 11.10 -1.19
CA PHE A 418 -13.74 11.60 -0.03
C PHE A 418 -12.99 10.48 0.69
N MET A 419 -11.69 10.71 0.96
CA MET A 419 -10.81 9.79 1.71
C MET A 419 -10.75 8.35 1.15
N LEU A 420 -10.74 8.21 -0.17
CA LEU A 420 -10.56 6.92 -0.82
C LEU A 420 -9.08 6.62 -1.07
N SER A 421 -8.73 5.36 -1.22
CA SER A 421 -7.38 4.94 -1.62
C SER A 421 -7.06 5.20 -3.10
N GLY A 422 -8.07 5.48 -3.92
CA GLY A 422 -7.99 5.74 -5.35
C GLY A 422 -9.37 6.08 -5.91
N VAL A 423 -9.49 6.22 -7.22
CA VAL A 423 -10.78 6.43 -7.92
C VAL A 423 -11.33 5.07 -8.36
N PRO A 424 -12.54 4.66 -7.95
CA PRO A 424 -13.17 3.43 -8.44
C PRO A 424 -13.45 3.53 -9.95
N ASP A 425 -13.16 2.48 -10.71
CA ASP A 425 -13.44 2.46 -12.16
C ASP A 425 -14.93 2.54 -12.46
N ASN A 426 -15.76 2.03 -11.56
CA ASN A 426 -17.23 2.09 -11.65
C ASN A 426 -17.79 3.53 -11.71
N VAL A 427 -17.01 4.53 -11.30
CA VAL A 427 -17.38 5.95 -11.43
C VAL A 427 -17.55 6.33 -12.91
N PHE A 428 -16.71 5.77 -13.78
CA PHE A 428 -16.71 6.11 -15.19
C PHE A 428 -17.90 5.55 -15.96
N GLU A 429 -18.68 4.65 -15.37
CA GLU A 429 -19.94 4.16 -15.93
C GLU A 429 -21.12 5.15 -15.73
N LEU A 430 -20.97 6.15 -14.84
CA LEU A 430 -21.99 7.13 -14.53
C LEU A 430 -21.93 8.33 -15.48
N ASN A 431 -22.39 8.18 -16.70
CA ASN A 431 -22.36 9.19 -17.76
C ASN A 431 -23.16 10.47 -17.45
N GLU A 432 -23.97 10.46 -16.39
CA GLU A 432 -24.77 11.60 -15.90
C GLU A 432 -23.98 12.63 -15.10
N ILE A 433 -22.72 12.32 -14.72
CA ILE A 433 -21.89 13.23 -13.90
C ILE A 433 -21.45 14.44 -14.71
N GLU A 434 -21.75 15.65 -14.21
CA GLU A 434 -21.29 16.92 -14.75
C GLU A 434 -20.12 17.50 -13.93
N VAL A 435 -20.11 17.26 -12.62
CA VAL A 435 -19.11 17.75 -11.67
C VAL A 435 -18.53 16.59 -10.87
N MET A 436 -17.21 16.43 -10.92
CA MET A 436 -16.50 15.42 -10.12
C MET A 436 -15.61 16.11 -9.08
N LYS A 437 -15.76 15.73 -7.82
CA LYS A 437 -14.94 16.22 -6.71
C LYS A 437 -14.15 15.09 -6.07
N LEU A 438 -12.84 15.24 -6.08
CA LEU A 438 -11.87 14.30 -5.48
C LEU A 438 -11.21 14.99 -4.28
N GLU A 439 -11.40 14.45 -3.09
CA GLU A 439 -10.90 15.05 -1.86
C GLU A 439 -10.16 14.05 -0.99
N LEU A 440 -8.93 14.37 -0.59
CA LEU A 440 -8.06 13.53 0.24
C LEU A 440 -7.82 12.13 -0.35
N ILE A 441 -7.61 12.05 -1.66
CA ILE A 441 -7.28 10.81 -2.37
C ILE A 441 -5.79 10.84 -2.73
N PRO A 442 -4.92 10.09 -2.05
CA PRO A 442 -3.47 10.20 -2.18
C PRO A 442 -2.93 9.68 -3.53
N ASP A 443 -3.67 8.83 -4.21
CA ASP A 443 -3.25 8.21 -5.49
C ASP A 443 -4.46 8.12 -6.44
N ALA A 444 -4.97 9.29 -6.85
CA ALA A 444 -6.03 9.37 -7.82
C ALA A 444 -5.48 9.16 -9.24
N LYS A 445 -5.97 8.12 -9.92
CA LYS A 445 -5.60 7.83 -11.30
C LYS A 445 -6.80 7.97 -12.21
N ILE A 446 -6.69 8.82 -13.22
CA ILE A 446 -7.71 8.96 -14.26
C ILE A 446 -7.31 8.09 -15.45
N THR A 447 -8.08 7.03 -15.65
CA THR A 447 -7.89 6.05 -16.72
C THR A 447 -8.59 6.49 -18.01
N PRO A 448 -8.30 5.88 -19.16
CA PRO A 448 -9.02 6.14 -20.42
C PRO A 448 -10.53 5.94 -20.36
N MET A 449 -11.04 5.22 -19.35
CA MET A 449 -12.47 5.03 -19.13
C MET A 449 -13.24 6.34 -18.89
N ILE A 450 -12.56 7.43 -18.52
CA ILE A 450 -13.19 8.76 -18.35
C ILE A 450 -13.89 9.24 -19.62
N THR A 451 -13.53 8.71 -20.79
CA THR A 451 -14.21 9.03 -22.06
C THR A 451 -15.70 8.69 -22.07
N GLN A 452 -16.15 7.84 -21.14
CA GLN A 452 -17.56 7.50 -20.95
C GLN A 452 -18.33 8.64 -20.27
N LEU A 453 -17.66 9.51 -19.51
CA LEU A 453 -18.27 10.67 -18.82
C LEU A 453 -18.46 11.84 -19.79
N VAL A 454 -19.27 11.67 -20.82
CA VAL A 454 -19.46 12.69 -21.89
C VAL A 454 -19.98 14.05 -21.39
N ASN A 455 -20.64 14.08 -20.22
CA ASN A 455 -21.21 15.26 -19.61
C ASN A 455 -20.28 15.98 -18.62
N LEU A 456 -19.10 15.43 -18.34
CA LEU A 456 -18.16 15.99 -17.36
C LEU A 456 -17.63 17.35 -17.84
N LYS A 457 -17.95 18.41 -17.08
CA LYS A 457 -17.53 19.81 -17.36
C LYS A 457 -16.61 20.38 -16.28
N GLU A 458 -16.80 19.95 -15.03
CA GLU A 458 -16.07 20.47 -13.87
C GLU A 458 -15.34 19.35 -13.13
N LEU A 459 -14.06 19.59 -12.82
CA LEU A 459 -13.23 18.68 -12.03
C LEU A 459 -12.60 19.43 -10.85
N HIS A 460 -12.85 18.95 -9.64
CA HIS A 460 -12.33 19.55 -8.41
C HIS A 460 -11.39 18.56 -7.72
N ILE A 461 -10.16 18.98 -7.44
CA ILE A 461 -9.13 18.18 -6.82
C ILE A 461 -8.65 18.88 -5.56
N TYR A 462 -9.01 18.34 -4.39
CA TYR A 462 -8.67 18.90 -3.10
C TYR A 462 -7.74 17.97 -2.34
N HIS A 463 -6.52 18.42 -2.02
CA HIS A 463 -5.56 17.66 -1.22
C HIS A 463 -5.34 16.22 -1.73
N SER A 464 -5.31 16.07 -3.05
CA SER A 464 -5.21 14.78 -3.74
C SER A 464 -4.13 14.87 -4.82
N THR A 465 -3.33 13.82 -4.97
CA THR A 465 -2.40 13.71 -6.10
C THR A 465 -3.11 13.04 -7.27
N LEU A 466 -3.03 13.63 -8.45
CA LEU A 466 -3.71 13.14 -9.65
C LEU A 466 -2.70 12.79 -10.74
N THR A 467 -2.79 11.56 -11.24
CA THR A 467 -2.12 11.09 -12.46
C THR A 467 -3.15 10.90 -13.57
N VAL A 468 -2.87 11.46 -14.75
CA VAL A 468 -3.78 11.40 -15.89
C VAL A 468 -3.11 10.64 -17.03
N ASP A 469 -3.82 9.65 -17.56
CA ASP A 469 -3.38 8.91 -18.74
C ASP A 469 -3.44 9.77 -20.00
N LEU A 470 -2.61 9.53 -20.99
CA LEU A 470 -2.54 10.32 -22.25
C LEU A 470 -3.87 10.32 -23.02
N GLN A 471 -4.59 9.19 -23.05
CA GLN A 471 -5.91 9.11 -23.70
C GLN A 471 -6.97 9.86 -22.89
N ALA A 472 -6.94 9.75 -21.57
CA ALA A 472 -7.80 10.51 -20.68
C ALA A 472 -7.56 12.02 -20.82
N LEU A 473 -6.32 12.41 -20.99
CA LEU A 473 -5.94 13.82 -21.16
C LEU A 473 -6.52 14.44 -22.41
N SER A 474 -6.53 13.73 -23.55
CA SER A 474 -7.15 14.25 -24.78
C SER A 474 -8.64 14.51 -24.60
N PHE A 475 -9.34 13.59 -23.94
CA PHE A 475 -10.76 13.76 -23.61
C PHE A 475 -11.00 14.95 -22.69
N LEU A 476 -10.21 15.09 -21.61
CA LEU A 476 -10.31 16.22 -20.69
C LEU A 476 -10.00 17.56 -21.40
N ALA A 477 -9.05 17.57 -22.34
CA ALA A 477 -8.70 18.76 -23.09
C ALA A 477 -9.88 19.27 -23.96
N ASP A 478 -10.72 18.36 -24.45
CA ASP A 478 -11.85 18.69 -25.31
C ASP A 478 -13.13 19.03 -24.52
N ASN A 479 -13.34 18.44 -23.36
CA ASN A 479 -14.61 18.53 -22.63
C ASN A 479 -14.55 19.36 -21.35
N LEU A 480 -13.42 19.39 -20.63
CA LEU A 480 -13.34 20.07 -19.33
C LEU A 480 -13.36 21.60 -19.49
N GLN A 481 -14.27 22.25 -18.78
CA GLN A 481 -14.42 23.69 -18.79
C GLN A 481 -13.91 24.37 -17.53
N THR A 482 -14.05 23.71 -16.36
CA THR A 482 -13.67 24.27 -15.06
C THR A 482 -12.81 23.29 -14.28
N LEU A 483 -11.67 23.75 -13.77
CA LEU A 483 -10.75 22.98 -12.97
C LEU A 483 -10.45 23.69 -11.65
N TYR A 484 -10.68 22.97 -10.54
CA TYR A 484 -10.31 23.42 -9.19
C TYR A 484 -9.18 22.54 -8.66
N LEU A 485 -8.08 23.17 -8.24
CA LEU A 485 -6.95 22.52 -7.64
C LEU A 485 -6.62 23.15 -6.30
N LYS A 486 -6.56 22.32 -5.24
CA LYS A 486 -6.12 22.78 -3.93
C LYS A 486 -5.00 21.86 -3.43
N PHE A 487 -3.81 22.43 -3.32
CA PHE A 487 -2.60 21.73 -2.89
C PHE A 487 -2.47 21.74 -1.36
N THR A 488 -1.85 20.69 -0.80
CA THR A 488 -1.60 20.55 0.65
C THR A 488 -0.23 21.05 1.04
N SER A 489 0.74 20.87 0.17
CA SER A 489 2.15 21.23 0.36
C SER A 489 2.64 22.11 -0.79
N VAL A 490 3.88 22.58 -0.70
CA VAL A 490 4.54 23.29 -1.81
C VAL A 490 4.71 22.32 -2.98
N GLU A 491 3.76 22.30 -3.87
CA GLU A 491 3.75 21.40 -5.04
C GLU A 491 3.90 22.19 -6.33
N LYS A 492 4.49 21.53 -7.32
CA LYS A 492 4.54 22.06 -8.68
C LYS A 492 3.19 21.88 -9.35
N ILE A 493 2.76 22.89 -10.10
CA ILE A 493 1.54 22.78 -10.93
C ILE A 493 1.76 21.68 -11.96
N PRO A 494 0.89 20.66 -12.01
CA PRO A 494 1.04 19.54 -12.96
C PRO A 494 1.01 20.04 -14.42
N SER A 495 1.96 19.60 -15.23
CA SER A 495 2.11 20.06 -16.63
C SER A 495 0.93 19.69 -17.53
N TRP A 496 0.19 18.64 -17.21
CA TRP A 496 -0.98 18.22 -17.99
C TRP A 496 -2.10 19.28 -18.05
N ILE A 497 -2.17 20.20 -17.07
CA ILE A 497 -3.16 21.28 -17.01
C ILE A 497 -3.04 22.19 -18.21
N PHE A 498 -1.84 22.49 -18.64
CA PHE A 498 -1.56 23.38 -19.76
C PHE A 498 -1.99 22.82 -21.13
N LEU A 499 -2.34 21.52 -21.17
CA LEU A 499 -2.84 20.87 -22.38
C LEU A 499 -4.37 20.93 -22.51
N LEU A 500 -5.08 21.45 -21.50
CA LEU A 500 -6.55 21.56 -21.47
C LEU A 500 -7.04 22.76 -22.29
N LYS A 501 -7.08 22.64 -23.60
CA LYS A 501 -7.33 23.76 -24.54
C LYS A 501 -8.71 24.41 -24.39
N ASN A 502 -9.72 23.67 -23.94
CA ASN A 502 -11.08 24.16 -23.78
C ASN A 502 -11.40 24.67 -22.38
N LEU A 503 -10.39 24.73 -21.50
CA LEU A 503 -10.56 25.21 -20.12
C LEU A 503 -10.92 26.70 -20.13
N LYS A 504 -12.02 27.01 -19.45
CA LYS A 504 -12.54 28.40 -19.30
C LYS A 504 -12.22 28.98 -17.93
N GLU A 505 -12.25 28.14 -16.88
CA GLU A 505 -12.08 28.58 -15.50
C GLU A 505 -11.02 27.72 -14.81
N LEU A 506 -10.02 28.37 -14.23
CA LEU A 506 -8.95 27.71 -13.48
C LEU A 506 -8.87 28.30 -12.07
N TYR A 507 -9.05 27.43 -11.07
CA TYR A 507 -8.95 27.76 -9.66
C TYR A 507 -7.76 27.05 -9.03
N LEU A 508 -6.77 27.82 -8.58
CA LEU A 508 -5.57 27.32 -7.94
C LEU A 508 -5.50 27.80 -6.49
N ALA A 509 -5.43 26.90 -5.53
CA ALA A 509 -5.33 27.22 -4.10
C ALA A 509 -4.20 26.43 -3.42
N GLY A 510 -3.48 27.08 -2.49
CA GLY A 510 -2.41 26.47 -1.70
C GLY A 510 -1.05 27.15 -1.83
N CYS A 511 -0.05 26.66 -1.14
CA CYS A 511 1.31 27.18 -1.21
C CYS A 511 1.92 26.85 -2.57
N ILE A 512 2.00 27.84 -3.44
CA ILE A 512 2.71 27.74 -4.72
C ILE A 512 4.06 28.41 -4.50
N ASP A 513 5.14 27.65 -4.63
CA ASP A 513 6.49 28.20 -4.45
C ASP A 513 6.80 29.24 -5.54
N ASN A 514 7.54 30.28 -5.17
CA ASN A 514 7.97 31.33 -6.11
C ASN A 514 8.75 30.78 -7.32
N TYR A 515 9.40 29.64 -7.15
CA TYR A 515 10.08 28.91 -8.24
C TYR A 515 9.12 28.14 -9.16
N SER A 516 7.96 27.73 -8.66
CA SER A 516 6.94 27.04 -9.47
C SER A 516 6.26 27.98 -10.46
N PHE A 517 6.27 29.28 -10.21
CA PHE A 517 5.78 30.27 -11.15
C PHE A 517 6.66 30.39 -12.44
N ALA A 518 7.91 29.95 -12.40
CA ALA A 518 8.74 29.87 -13.60
C ALA A 518 8.23 28.80 -14.62
N HIS A 519 7.40 27.85 -14.15
CA HIS A 519 6.82 26.80 -15.01
C HIS A 519 5.39 27.13 -15.48
N ILE A 520 4.84 28.30 -15.12
CA ILE A 520 3.50 28.73 -15.54
C ILE A 520 3.48 29.24 -17.01
N GLU A 521 4.61 29.23 -17.68
CA GLU A 521 4.68 29.58 -19.11
C GLU A 521 3.63 28.84 -19.96
N GLY A 522 3.28 27.62 -19.58
CA GLY A 522 2.24 26.82 -20.24
C GLY A 522 0.82 27.41 -20.15
N LEU A 523 0.54 28.38 -19.28
CA LEU A 523 -0.78 29.05 -19.26
C LEU A 523 -1.09 29.78 -20.57
N GLN A 524 -0.08 30.21 -21.33
CA GLN A 524 -0.25 30.83 -22.65
C GLN A 524 -0.98 29.92 -23.65
N ASP A 525 -0.90 28.60 -23.44
CA ASP A 525 -1.54 27.62 -24.32
C ASP A 525 -3.05 27.53 -24.09
N LEU A 526 -3.54 28.02 -22.91
CA LEU A 526 -4.95 28.05 -22.54
C LEU A 526 -5.67 29.27 -23.14
N LYS A 527 -5.84 29.28 -24.46
CA LYS A 527 -6.42 30.42 -25.21
C LYS A 527 -7.88 30.74 -24.88
N ASN A 528 -8.60 29.75 -24.32
CA ASN A 528 -10.01 29.90 -23.96
C ASN A 528 -10.22 30.25 -22.47
N LEU A 529 -9.13 30.45 -21.71
CA LEU A 529 -9.23 30.78 -20.29
C LEU A 529 -9.78 32.19 -20.09
N THR A 530 -10.95 32.23 -19.48
CA THR A 530 -11.65 33.51 -19.18
C THR A 530 -11.54 33.91 -17.71
N THR A 531 -11.42 32.93 -16.81
CA THR A 531 -11.36 33.13 -15.36
C THR A 531 -10.17 32.47 -14.74
N LEU A 532 -9.37 33.25 -14.01
CA LEU A 532 -8.26 32.73 -13.21
C LEU A 532 -8.46 33.16 -11.75
N TYR A 533 -8.53 32.14 -10.87
CA TYR A 533 -8.60 32.36 -9.43
C TYR A 533 -7.33 31.79 -8.77
N LEU A 534 -6.61 32.65 -8.03
CA LEU A 534 -5.40 32.31 -7.31
C LEU A 534 -5.60 32.52 -5.81
N LYS A 535 -5.54 31.50 -5.01
CA LYS A 535 -5.51 31.59 -3.55
C LYS A 535 -4.19 31.06 -3.05
N THR A 536 -3.25 31.97 -2.81
CA THR A 536 -1.86 31.62 -2.49
C THR A 536 -1.14 32.79 -1.84
N SER A 537 -0.08 32.52 -1.13
CA SER A 537 0.78 33.54 -0.51
C SER A 537 1.92 33.90 -1.48
N ILE A 538 1.71 34.97 -2.27
CA ILE A 538 2.73 35.46 -3.21
C ILE A 538 3.12 36.92 -2.90
N PRO A 539 4.40 37.27 -2.94
CA PRO A 539 4.83 38.65 -2.74
C PRO A 539 4.57 39.51 -3.98
N ARG A 540 4.47 38.95 -5.17
CA ARG A 540 4.21 39.63 -6.43
C ARG A 540 3.59 38.71 -7.47
N ILE A 541 2.75 39.23 -8.34
CA ILE A 541 2.25 38.50 -9.51
C ILE A 541 3.39 38.43 -10.53
N PRO A 542 3.78 37.23 -11.03
CA PRO A 542 4.80 37.10 -12.05
C PRO A 542 4.39 37.88 -13.31
N PRO A 543 5.25 38.74 -13.89
CA PRO A 543 4.94 39.50 -15.11
C PRO A 543 4.51 38.61 -16.28
N VAL A 544 5.12 37.40 -16.36
CA VAL A 544 4.84 36.39 -17.39
C VAL A 544 3.35 36.01 -17.42
N VAL A 545 2.71 35.82 -16.26
CA VAL A 545 1.28 35.49 -16.18
C VAL A 545 0.44 36.58 -16.81
N MET A 546 0.82 37.86 -16.61
CA MET A 546 0.09 39.01 -17.11
C MET A 546 0.29 39.22 -18.63
N ASP A 547 1.44 38.86 -19.15
CA ASP A 547 1.74 38.94 -20.56
C ASP A 547 1.07 37.83 -21.39
N MET A 548 0.80 36.67 -20.75
CA MET A 548 0.25 35.49 -21.40
C MET A 548 -1.26 35.44 -21.49
N LEU A 549 -1.98 36.23 -20.70
CA LEU A 549 -3.45 36.17 -20.57
C LEU A 549 -4.17 37.47 -21.00
N PRO A 550 -3.95 37.97 -22.23
CA PRO A 550 -4.60 39.19 -22.67
C PRO A 550 -6.13 39.06 -22.83
N PHE A 551 -6.64 37.82 -22.91
CA PHE A 551 -8.07 37.52 -23.09
C PHE A 551 -8.82 37.24 -21.80
N LEU A 552 -8.13 37.25 -20.64
CA LEU A 552 -8.76 37.00 -19.35
C LEU A 552 -9.83 38.06 -19.06
N GLN A 553 -11.02 37.58 -18.66
CA GLN A 553 -12.15 38.44 -18.30
C GLN A 553 -12.26 38.60 -16.78
N LYS A 554 -11.94 37.58 -16.00
CA LYS A 554 -11.99 37.62 -14.55
C LYS A 554 -10.65 37.16 -13.94
N LEU A 555 -10.07 38.01 -13.09
CA LEU A 555 -8.90 37.70 -12.28
C LEU A 555 -9.23 37.85 -10.81
N SER A 556 -9.07 36.77 -10.05
CA SER A 556 -9.25 36.80 -8.59
C SER A 556 -7.97 36.35 -7.92
N ILE A 557 -7.41 37.15 -7.02
CA ILE A 557 -6.23 36.84 -6.23
C ILE A 557 -6.58 37.02 -4.76
N ASN A 558 -6.48 35.88 -4.00
CA ASN A 558 -6.56 35.91 -2.55
C ASN A 558 -5.17 35.58 -1.98
N ASN A 559 -4.50 36.60 -1.42
CA ASN A 559 -3.10 36.52 -0.99
C ASN A 559 -2.93 36.12 0.49
N GLU A 560 -3.99 35.66 1.12
CA GLU A 560 -3.97 35.13 2.49
C GLU A 560 -3.42 36.13 3.55
N GLY A 561 -3.58 37.44 3.32
CA GLY A 561 -3.13 38.52 4.21
C GLY A 561 -1.68 38.98 3.96
N ASN A 562 -0.98 38.41 2.99
CA ASN A 562 0.36 38.85 2.63
C ASN A 562 0.36 40.02 1.67
N ARG A 563 1.35 40.91 1.81
CA ARG A 563 1.44 42.10 0.96
C ARG A 563 1.73 41.75 -0.48
N LEU A 564 0.84 42.18 -1.39
CA LEU A 564 1.00 42.01 -2.84
C LEU A 564 1.73 43.22 -3.43
N LEU A 565 2.97 43.04 -3.88
CA LEU A 565 3.78 44.09 -4.47
C LEU A 565 3.67 44.07 -6.00
N ILE A 566 3.81 45.26 -6.62
CA ILE A 566 3.96 45.47 -8.08
C ILE A 566 2.76 44.97 -8.89
N LEU A 567 1.71 45.77 -8.93
CA LEU A 567 0.53 45.53 -9.75
C LEU A 567 0.57 46.25 -11.11
N ILE A 568 1.71 46.85 -11.49
CA ILE A 568 1.87 47.66 -12.72
C ILE A 568 1.55 46.85 -13.98
N SER A 569 1.83 45.56 -13.98
CA SER A 569 1.58 44.64 -15.11
C SER A 569 0.08 44.43 -15.39
N LEU A 570 -0.81 44.71 -14.42
CA LEU A 570 -2.27 44.60 -14.59
C LEU A 570 -2.79 45.43 -15.78
N LYS A 571 -2.18 46.56 -16.06
CA LYS A 571 -2.59 47.46 -17.17
C LYS A 571 -2.61 46.79 -18.55
N LYS A 572 -1.95 45.61 -18.71
CA LYS A 572 -1.93 44.86 -19.95
C LYS A 572 -3.20 44.04 -20.18
N MET A 573 -3.99 43.80 -19.14
CA MET A 573 -5.19 42.95 -19.20
C MET A 573 -6.43 43.75 -19.59
N ILE A 574 -6.41 44.33 -20.78
CA ILE A 574 -7.42 45.31 -21.26
C ILE A 574 -8.85 44.77 -21.37
N ASN A 575 -9.00 43.42 -21.47
CA ASN A 575 -10.30 42.77 -21.57
C ASN A 575 -10.91 42.39 -20.22
N LEU A 576 -10.23 42.75 -19.12
CA LEU A 576 -10.67 42.35 -17.78
C LEU A 576 -11.97 43.09 -17.41
N THR A 577 -12.98 42.28 -17.07
CA THR A 577 -14.31 42.78 -16.66
C THR A 577 -14.53 42.68 -15.14
N SER A 578 -13.86 41.76 -14.46
CA SER A 578 -13.94 41.58 -13.01
C SER A 578 -12.55 41.40 -12.42
N LEU A 579 -12.21 42.17 -11.40
CA LEU A 579 -10.94 42.11 -10.66
C LEU A 579 -11.21 41.97 -9.18
N GLU A 580 -10.72 40.88 -8.60
CA GLU A 580 -10.79 40.60 -7.17
C GLU A 580 -9.37 40.53 -6.58
N LEU A 581 -9.03 41.44 -5.66
CA LEU A 581 -7.78 41.44 -4.89
C LEU A 581 -8.12 41.35 -3.41
N ILE A 582 -8.22 40.10 -2.94
CA ILE A 582 -8.73 39.76 -1.62
C ILE A 582 -7.55 39.46 -0.67
N ASN A 583 -7.59 40.02 0.55
CA ASN A 583 -6.56 39.78 1.57
C ASN A 583 -5.13 39.98 1.04
N CYS A 584 -4.90 41.03 0.30
CA CYS A 584 -3.61 41.33 -0.35
C CYS A 584 -2.78 42.39 0.41
N ASP A 585 -3.20 42.79 1.62
CA ASP A 585 -2.56 43.85 2.46
C ASP A 585 -2.28 45.14 1.68
N LEU A 586 -3.24 45.53 0.85
CA LEU A 586 -3.17 46.79 0.08
C LEU A 586 -3.56 47.97 0.97
N GLU A 587 -2.71 48.98 1.01
CA GLU A 587 -2.96 50.23 1.75
C GLU A 587 -3.63 51.31 0.86
N ARG A 588 -3.46 51.19 -0.47
CA ARG A 588 -4.01 52.13 -1.48
C ARG A 588 -4.48 51.38 -2.74
N ILE A 589 -5.41 51.99 -3.46
CA ILE A 589 -5.92 51.47 -4.74
C ILE A 589 -4.80 51.56 -5.81
N PRO A 590 -4.41 50.45 -6.46
CA PRO A 590 -3.33 50.47 -7.44
C PRO A 590 -3.68 51.27 -8.70
N HIS A 591 -2.85 52.23 -9.09
CA HIS A 591 -3.09 53.10 -10.27
C HIS A 591 -3.21 52.35 -11.60
N SER A 592 -2.61 51.15 -11.70
CA SER A 592 -2.69 50.31 -12.92
C SER A 592 -4.12 49.89 -13.29
N ILE A 593 -5.02 49.87 -12.34
CA ILE A 593 -6.42 49.48 -12.53
C ILE A 593 -7.19 50.49 -13.38
N PHE A 594 -6.87 51.77 -13.26
CA PHE A 594 -7.57 52.82 -13.97
C PHE A 594 -7.38 52.81 -15.49
N SER A 595 -6.49 51.97 -16.00
CA SER A 595 -6.30 51.71 -17.43
C SER A 595 -7.23 50.63 -17.99
N LEU A 596 -7.97 49.92 -17.13
CA LEU A 596 -8.77 48.73 -17.50
C LEU A 596 -10.22 49.18 -17.79
N THR A 597 -10.46 49.81 -18.92
CA THR A 597 -11.74 50.45 -19.28
C THR A 597 -12.93 49.49 -19.39
N GLU A 598 -12.68 48.18 -19.51
CA GLU A 598 -13.74 47.17 -19.59
C GLU A 598 -14.22 46.67 -18.20
N LEU A 599 -13.57 47.13 -17.10
CA LEU A 599 -13.93 46.70 -15.75
C LEU A 599 -15.37 47.11 -15.39
N ARG A 600 -16.10 46.10 -14.90
CA ARG A 600 -17.47 46.21 -14.39
C ARG A 600 -17.56 45.96 -12.89
N GLU A 601 -16.72 45.11 -12.38
CA GLU A 601 -16.71 44.70 -10.98
C GLU A 601 -15.29 44.74 -10.41
N ILE A 602 -15.17 45.38 -9.23
CA ILE A 602 -13.94 45.43 -8.45
C ILE A 602 -14.25 44.96 -7.04
N ASP A 603 -13.47 43.98 -6.54
CA ASP A 603 -13.56 43.51 -5.16
C ASP A 603 -12.19 43.60 -4.47
N PHE A 604 -12.13 44.41 -3.42
CA PHE A 604 -10.94 44.59 -2.57
C PHE A 604 -11.15 44.14 -1.13
N LYS A 605 -11.86 43.05 -0.95
CA LYS A 605 -12.17 42.52 0.36
C LYS A 605 -10.92 42.23 1.19
N GLY A 606 -10.96 42.58 2.49
CA GLY A 606 -9.98 42.18 3.47
C GLY A 606 -8.60 42.80 3.26
N ASN A 607 -8.53 44.02 2.73
CA ASN A 607 -7.28 44.76 2.60
C ASN A 607 -7.09 45.75 3.78
N ASN A 608 -6.09 46.62 3.69
CA ASN A 608 -5.73 47.55 4.75
C ASN A 608 -5.96 48.99 4.35
N PHE A 609 -7.05 49.25 3.59
CA PHE A 609 -7.39 50.60 3.19
C PHE A 609 -7.87 51.42 4.38
N LYS A 610 -7.19 52.52 4.69
CA LYS A 610 -7.59 53.48 5.69
C LYS A 610 -8.35 54.64 5.04
N THR A 611 -7.95 54.96 3.83
CA THR A 611 -8.58 56.00 2.99
C THR A 611 -8.70 55.46 1.55
N VAL A 612 -9.62 56.00 0.78
CA VAL A 612 -9.88 55.64 -0.63
C VAL A 612 -9.99 56.86 -1.50
N GLU A 613 -9.08 57.82 -1.33
CA GLU A 613 -9.09 59.11 -2.07
C GLU A 613 -8.91 58.88 -3.57
N GLU A 614 -8.23 57.80 -4.00
CA GLU A 614 -8.09 57.42 -5.41
C GLU A 614 -9.42 57.07 -6.08
N ILE A 615 -10.53 57.04 -5.34
CA ILE A 615 -11.88 56.73 -5.85
C ILE A 615 -12.31 57.64 -7.01
N ILE A 616 -11.83 58.90 -7.06
CA ILE A 616 -12.05 59.82 -8.17
C ILE A 616 -11.54 59.24 -9.50
N SER A 617 -10.46 58.45 -9.47
CA SER A 617 -9.86 57.89 -10.68
C SER A 617 -10.73 56.79 -11.30
N PHE A 618 -11.72 56.26 -10.57
CA PHE A 618 -12.70 55.33 -11.15
C PHE A 618 -13.63 55.97 -12.18
N GLN A 619 -13.70 57.33 -12.27
CA GLN A 619 -14.38 58.01 -13.38
C GLN A 619 -13.83 57.59 -14.76
N HIS A 620 -12.55 57.08 -14.81
CA HIS A 620 -11.95 56.59 -16.03
C HIS A 620 -12.42 55.18 -16.38
N LEU A 621 -13.22 54.53 -15.53
CA LEU A 621 -13.82 53.22 -15.73
C LEU A 621 -15.32 53.36 -16.06
N PRO A 622 -15.70 53.64 -17.30
CA PRO A 622 -17.07 53.98 -17.67
C PRO A 622 -18.05 52.80 -17.49
N LYS A 623 -17.55 51.59 -17.43
CA LYS A 623 -18.37 50.38 -17.29
C LYS A 623 -18.47 49.87 -15.84
N LEU A 624 -17.84 50.55 -14.88
CA LEU A 624 -17.84 50.12 -13.49
C LEU A 624 -19.25 50.26 -12.88
N THR A 625 -19.83 49.11 -12.49
CA THR A 625 -21.16 49.00 -11.89
C THR A 625 -21.13 48.46 -10.47
N CYS A 626 -20.11 47.72 -10.09
CA CYS A 626 -20.01 47.08 -8.78
C CYS A 626 -18.65 47.36 -8.13
N LEU A 627 -18.67 47.94 -6.91
CA LEU A 627 -17.47 48.22 -6.12
C LEU A 627 -17.63 47.62 -4.72
N LYS A 628 -16.73 46.72 -4.38
CA LYS A 628 -16.71 46.06 -3.09
C LYS A 628 -15.42 46.43 -2.34
N LEU A 629 -15.59 47.13 -1.21
CA LEU A 629 -14.50 47.61 -0.33
C LEU A 629 -14.69 47.10 1.10
N TRP A 630 -15.32 45.95 1.25
CA TRP A 630 -15.69 45.37 2.54
C TRP A 630 -14.52 44.77 3.30
N HIS A 631 -14.68 44.65 4.63
CA HIS A 631 -13.59 44.15 5.52
C HIS A 631 -12.27 44.94 5.34
N ASN A 632 -12.32 46.25 5.42
CA ASN A 632 -11.17 47.14 5.42
C ASN A 632 -11.14 48.02 6.69
N ALA A 633 -10.33 49.06 6.72
CA ALA A 633 -10.23 50.00 7.84
C ALA A 633 -10.62 51.43 7.41
N ILE A 634 -11.52 51.56 6.43
CA ILE A 634 -11.91 52.84 5.83
C ILE A 634 -12.63 53.68 6.87
N ALA A 635 -12.12 54.90 7.16
CA ALA A 635 -12.67 55.79 8.14
C ALA A 635 -13.75 56.72 7.55
N TYR A 636 -13.66 57.05 6.29
CA TYR A 636 -14.63 57.93 5.63
C TYR A 636 -14.78 57.62 4.14
N ILE A 637 -15.93 57.96 3.57
CA ILE A 637 -16.20 57.90 2.14
C ILE A 637 -15.83 59.24 1.53
N PRO A 638 -14.91 59.34 0.53
CA PRO A 638 -14.54 60.58 -0.09
C PRO A 638 -15.72 61.24 -0.82
N LEU A 639 -15.77 62.58 -0.83
CA LEU A 639 -16.82 63.39 -1.54
C LEU A 639 -16.87 63.08 -3.05
N GLN A 640 -15.74 62.60 -3.61
CA GLN A 640 -15.56 62.23 -5.01
C GLN A 640 -16.35 60.98 -5.41
N ILE A 641 -16.94 60.25 -4.48
CA ILE A 641 -17.78 59.05 -4.76
C ILE A 641 -18.93 59.43 -5.71
N GLY A 642 -19.44 60.69 -5.63
CA GLY A 642 -20.50 61.17 -6.50
C GLY A 642 -20.15 61.20 -7.99
N ALA A 643 -18.87 61.12 -8.36
CA ALA A 643 -18.45 61.05 -9.75
C ALA A 643 -18.75 59.69 -10.39
N LEU A 644 -19.06 58.65 -9.58
CA LEU A 644 -19.35 57.30 -10.05
C LEU A 644 -20.81 57.11 -10.46
N ALA A 645 -21.27 57.89 -11.45
CA ALA A 645 -22.67 57.94 -11.88
C ALA A 645 -23.21 56.59 -12.41
N ASN A 646 -22.36 55.67 -12.79
CA ASN A 646 -22.76 54.36 -13.32
C ASN A 646 -22.78 53.25 -12.23
N LEU A 647 -22.41 53.56 -10.99
CA LEU A 647 -22.35 52.60 -9.91
C LEU A 647 -23.76 52.12 -9.54
N GLU A 648 -23.95 50.80 -9.58
CA GLU A 648 -25.19 50.13 -9.21
C GLU A 648 -25.09 49.40 -7.86
N GLN A 649 -23.90 48.94 -7.48
CA GLN A 649 -23.69 48.19 -6.25
C GLN A 649 -22.44 48.71 -5.52
N LEU A 650 -22.61 49.04 -4.23
CA LEU A 650 -21.53 49.48 -3.35
C LEU A 650 -21.58 48.71 -2.03
N TYR A 651 -20.51 48.01 -1.74
CA TYR A 651 -20.33 47.24 -0.50
C TYR A 651 -19.18 47.85 0.31
N LEU A 652 -19.50 48.39 1.46
CA LEU A 652 -18.59 49.05 2.40
C LEU A 652 -18.72 48.47 3.81
N ASN A 653 -19.35 47.32 3.94
CA ASN A 653 -19.56 46.68 5.23
C ASN A 653 -18.24 46.22 5.89
N ASN A 654 -18.22 46.15 7.22
CA ASN A 654 -17.04 45.87 8.04
C ASN A 654 -15.89 46.86 7.77
N ASN A 655 -16.15 48.14 8.04
CA ASN A 655 -15.22 49.26 7.99
C ASN A 655 -15.39 50.15 9.25
N ASN A 656 -14.77 51.33 9.29
CA ASN A 656 -14.84 52.27 10.42
C ASN A 656 -15.54 53.57 10.03
N ILE A 657 -16.50 53.50 9.11
CA ILE A 657 -17.16 54.69 8.54
C ILE A 657 -18.10 55.27 9.58
N GLU A 658 -17.95 56.59 9.85
CA GLU A 658 -18.78 57.34 10.80
C GLU A 658 -19.86 58.13 10.12
N ILE A 659 -19.62 58.64 8.89
CA ILE A 659 -20.53 59.59 8.20
C ILE A 659 -20.70 59.18 6.74
N MET A 660 -21.90 59.23 6.24
CA MET A 660 -22.24 59.17 4.82
C MET A 660 -22.19 60.56 4.19
N PRO A 661 -21.32 60.81 3.18
CA PRO A 661 -21.27 62.13 2.51
C PRO A 661 -22.48 62.32 1.61
N LEU A 662 -22.97 63.54 1.50
CA LEU A 662 -24.11 63.83 0.67
C LEU A 662 -23.91 63.52 -0.80
N GLN A 663 -22.69 63.61 -1.28
CA GLN A 663 -22.29 63.19 -2.64
C GLN A 663 -22.53 61.72 -2.99
N LEU A 664 -22.59 60.83 -2.01
CA LEU A 664 -22.92 59.40 -2.23
C LEU A 664 -24.32 59.29 -2.90
N PHE A 665 -25.24 60.12 -2.52
CA PHE A 665 -26.63 60.16 -3.03
C PHE A 665 -26.77 60.65 -4.46
N LEU A 666 -25.70 61.23 -5.08
CA LEU A 666 -25.63 61.54 -6.49
C LEU A 666 -25.45 60.26 -7.38
N CYS A 667 -25.08 59.14 -6.81
CA CYS A 667 -25.03 57.88 -7.52
C CYS A 667 -26.43 57.30 -7.78
N ASN A 668 -27.18 57.93 -8.64
CA ASN A 668 -28.62 57.70 -8.85
C ASN A 668 -28.96 56.31 -9.44
N LYS A 669 -27.99 55.58 -9.98
CA LYS A 669 -28.17 54.21 -10.46
C LYS A 669 -28.00 53.16 -9.36
N LEU A 670 -27.62 53.58 -8.14
CA LEU A 670 -27.35 52.69 -7.04
C LEU A 670 -28.58 51.88 -6.68
N ARG A 671 -28.44 50.55 -6.69
CA ARG A 671 -29.45 49.54 -6.33
C ARG A 671 -29.13 48.86 -5.02
N VAL A 672 -27.84 48.64 -4.75
CA VAL A 672 -27.36 47.92 -3.55
C VAL A 672 -26.38 48.83 -2.81
N LEU A 673 -26.67 49.06 -1.53
CA LEU A 673 -25.80 49.78 -0.63
C LEU A 673 -25.70 49.02 0.69
N ASP A 674 -24.54 48.50 0.97
CA ASP A 674 -24.26 47.79 2.24
C ASP A 674 -23.17 48.51 3.03
N LEU A 675 -23.58 49.10 4.15
CA LEU A 675 -22.76 49.80 5.14
C LEU A 675 -22.81 49.10 6.51
N SER A 676 -23.18 47.84 6.56
CA SER A 676 -23.27 47.06 7.81
C SER A 676 -21.93 46.99 8.51
N HIS A 677 -21.93 46.84 9.84
CA HIS A 677 -20.70 46.75 10.64
C HIS A 677 -19.77 47.98 10.42
N ASN A 678 -20.27 49.14 10.67
CA ASN A 678 -19.57 50.43 10.67
C ASN A 678 -19.88 51.22 11.95
N ASN A 679 -19.50 52.50 12.00
CA ASN A 679 -19.69 53.36 13.15
C ASN A 679 -20.72 54.51 12.83
N LEU A 680 -21.67 54.28 11.92
CA LEU A 680 -22.64 55.27 11.48
C LEU A 680 -23.59 55.66 12.63
N ASN A 681 -23.75 56.95 12.87
CA ASN A 681 -24.65 57.49 13.88
C ASN A 681 -26.00 57.94 13.30
N PHE A 682 -26.05 58.38 12.04
CA PHE A 682 -27.25 58.80 11.37
C PHE A 682 -27.22 58.53 9.87
N ILE A 683 -28.39 58.56 9.24
CA ILE A 683 -28.58 58.46 7.79
C ILE A 683 -29.11 59.85 7.31
N PRO A 684 -28.44 60.48 6.32
CA PRO A 684 -28.91 61.75 5.76
C PRO A 684 -30.25 61.61 5.02
N ASP A 685 -31.08 62.60 5.08
CA ASP A 685 -32.42 62.66 4.42
C ASP A 685 -32.31 62.64 2.88
N GLU A 686 -31.18 63.05 2.35
CA GLU A 686 -30.80 62.96 0.93
C GLU A 686 -30.76 61.55 0.36
N ILE A 687 -30.85 60.49 1.17
CA ILE A 687 -31.03 59.13 0.71
C ILE A 687 -32.20 58.91 -0.23
N GLN A 688 -33.22 59.81 -0.12
CA GLN A 688 -34.36 59.90 -1.04
C GLN A 688 -33.97 60.09 -2.52
N LEU A 689 -32.74 60.54 -2.82
CA LEU A 689 -32.25 60.72 -4.17
C LEU A 689 -31.91 59.39 -4.84
N LEU A 690 -31.70 58.35 -4.04
CA LEU A 690 -31.44 56.99 -4.53
C LEU A 690 -32.71 56.27 -4.97
N LYS A 691 -33.37 56.72 -5.97
CA LYS A 691 -34.68 56.25 -6.47
C LYS A 691 -34.63 54.79 -6.98
N ASN A 692 -33.44 54.25 -7.24
CA ASN A 692 -33.25 52.89 -7.72
C ASN A 692 -32.80 51.90 -6.62
N LEU A 693 -32.68 52.38 -5.37
CA LEU A 693 -32.23 51.58 -4.24
C LEU A 693 -33.20 50.40 -3.98
N GLN A 694 -32.69 49.19 -4.03
CA GLN A 694 -33.44 47.95 -3.81
C GLN A 694 -32.99 47.22 -2.54
N TYR A 695 -31.70 47.28 -2.22
CA TYR A 695 -31.10 46.67 -1.04
C TYR A 695 -30.33 47.72 -0.24
N PHE A 696 -30.72 47.93 1.00
CA PHE A 696 -30.04 48.81 1.93
C PHE A 696 -29.79 48.12 3.25
N ALA A 697 -28.51 48.01 3.63
CA ALA A 697 -28.10 47.37 4.86
C ALA A 697 -27.17 48.28 5.67
N VAL A 698 -27.53 48.48 6.92
CA VAL A 698 -26.74 49.20 7.94
C VAL A 698 -26.77 48.49 9.27
N THR A 699 -26.86 47.18 9.22
CA THR A 699 -26.84 46.31 10.42
C THR A 699 -25.56 46.53 11.22
N ASN A 700 -25.65 46.55 12.55
CA ASN A 700 -24.52 46.71 13.48
C ASN A 700 -23.80 48.06 13.25
N ASN A 701 -24.52 49.12 13.51
CA ASN A 701 -24.10 50.52 13.57
C ASN A 701 -24.63 51.19 14.85
N SER A 702 -24.58 52.48 14.96
CA SER A 702 -25.06 53.24 16.13
C SER A 702 -26.23 54.18 15.76
N ILE A 703 -27.06 53.78 14.81
CA ILE A 703 -28.15 54.65 14.27
C ILE A 703 -29.29 54.69 15.31
N GLU A 704 -29.67 55.91 15.71
CA GLU A 704 -30.75 56.16 16.67
C GLU A 704 -32.11 56.47 15.98
N MET A 705 -32.08 57.05 14.79
CA MET A 705 -33.31 57.45 14.08
C MET A 705 -33.13 57.25 12.57
N LEU A 706 -34.24 56.95 11.89
CA LEU A 706 -34.31 56.84 10.43
C LEU A 706 -34.89 58.14 9.84
N PRO A 707 -34.29 58.65 8.74
CA PRO A 707 -34.83 59.83 8.08
C PRO A 707 -36.10 59.50 7.26
N ASP A 708 -37.02 60.43 7.13
CA ASP A 708 -38.23 60.28 6.30
C ASP A 708 -37.87 60.03 4.81
N GLY A 709 -36.78 60.63 4.35
CA GLY A 709 -36.23 60.35 3.01
C GLY A 709 -36.01 58.91 2.64
N LEU A 710 -35.69 58.06 3.61
CA LEU A 710 -35.49 56.61 3.38
C LEU A 710 -36.77 55.94 2.84
N PHE A 711 -37.93 56.37 3.37
CA PHE A 711 -39.19 55.72 3.01
C PHE A 711 -39.71 56.24 1.63
N LYS A 712 -39.05 57.23 1.03
CA LYS A 712 -39.30 57.68 -0.36
C LYS A 712 -38.55 56.81 -1.41
N CYS A 713 -37.71 55.85 -0.97
CA CYS A 713 -37.04 54.88 -1.85
C CYS A 713 -38.03 53.81 -2.27
N SER A 714 -39.00 54.13 -3.12
CA SER A 714 -40.11 53.21 -3.47
C SER A 714 -39.73 51.89 -4.08
N LYS A 715 -38.49 51.65 -4.57
CA LYS A 715 -38.00 50.40 -5.11
C LYS A 715 -37.33 49.53 -4.08
N LEU A 716 -37.26 49.94 -2.81
CA LEU A 716 -36.59 49.21 -1.75
C LEU A 716 -37.28 47.86 -1.48
N GLN A 717 -36.54 46.79 -1.57
CA GLN A 717 -36.99 45.43 -1.37
C GLN A 717 -36.44 44.81 -0.08
N CYS A 718 -35.23 45.20 0.29
CA CYS A 718 -34.54 44.62 1.45
C CYS A 718 -33.97 45.74 2.32
N LEU A 719 -34.41 45.83 3.58
CA LEU A 719 -33.98 46.82 4.56
C LEU A 719 -33.45 46.14 5.81
N LEU A 720 -32.13 46.17 6.01
CA LEU A 720 -31.44 45.49 7.11
C LEU A 720 -30.91 46.53 8.11
N LEU A 721 -31.55 46.62 9.26
CA LEU A 721 -31.32 47.63 10.31
C LEU A 721 -30.95 46.97 11.67
N GLY A 722 -30.71 45.69 11.68
CA GLY A 722 -30.44 44.95 12.93
C GLY A 722 -29.26 45.51 13.73
N LYS A 723 -29.26 45.33 15.04
CA LYS A 723 -28.17 45.76 15.94
C LYS A 723 -27.79 47.24 15.77
N ASN A 724 -28.78 48.12 15.92
CA ASN A 724 -28.62 49.57 16.02
C ASN A 724 -29.25 50.08 17.33
N SER A 725 -29.41 51.38 17.49
CA SER A 725 -30.00 52.01 18.67
C SER A 725 -31.39 52.60 18.35
N LEU A 726 -32.11 52.06 17.38
CA LEU A 726 -33.42 52.54 16.98
C LEU A 726 -34.44 52.36 18.09
N SER A 727 -35.09 53.45 18.49
CA SER A 727 -36.14 53.46 19.52
C SER A 727 -37.55 53.26 18.94
N SER A 728 -37.78 53.64 17.70
CA SER A 728 -39.03 53.41 17.01
C SER A 728 -38.84 53.28 15.51
N LEU A 729 -39.88 52.80 14.83
CA LEU A 729 -39.96 52.77 13.36
C LEU A 729 -41.03 53.68 12.92
N SER A 730 -40.74 54.61 11.94
CA SER A 730 -41.70 55.58 11.44
C SER A 730 -42.90 54.94 10.72
N ALA A 731 -44.09 55.47 10.83
CA ALA A 731 -45.28 55.05 10.10
C ALA A 731 -45.10 55.14 8.57
N HIS A 732 -44.22 55.98 8.08
CA HIS A 732 -43.82 56.03 6.66
C HIS A 732 -43.21 54.78 6.09
N VAL A 733 -42.88 53.79 6.91
CA VAL A 733 -42.44 52.45 6.42
C VAL A 733 -43.51 51.80 5.53
N GLY A 734 -44.80 52.14 5.73
CA GLY A 734 -45.90 51.69 4.87
C GLY A 734 -45.82 52.16 3.42
N ASP A 735 -45.04 53.22 3.13
CA ASP A 735 -44.82 53.76 1.78
C ASP A 735 -43.90 52.85 0.93
N LEU A 736 -43.18 51.92 1.58
CA LEU A 736 -42.29 51.00 0.90
C LEU A 736 -43.03 49.76 0.33
N MET A 737 -43.89 49.98 -0.65
CA MET A 737 -44.78 48.95 -1.24
C MET A 737 -44.04 47.72 -1.81
N ASN A 738 -42.77 47.84 -2.20
CA ASN A 738 -41.96 46.79 -2.76
C ASN A 738 -41.10 46.04 -1.71
N LEU A 739 -41.23 46.32 -0.41
CA LEU A 739 -40.46 45.75 0.64
C LEU A 739 -40.78 44.26 0.79
N ILE A 740 -39.75 43.40 0.68
CA ILE A 740 -39.84 41.94 0.78
C ILE A 740 -39.27 41.45 2.11
N LYS A 741 -38.22 42.14 2.61
CA LYS A 741 -37.50 41.71 3.84
C LYS A 741 -37.14 42.95 4.68
N ILE A 742 -37.42 42.90 5.97
CA ILE A 742 -36.96 43.89 6.95
C ILE A 742 -36.30 43.15 8.14
N GLU A 743 -35.16 43.67 8.60
CA GLU A 743 -34.45 43.14 9.78
C GLU A 743 -34.27 44.29 10.81
N LEU A 744 -34.79 44.09 12.02
CA LEU A 744 -34.80 45.08 13.10
C LEU A 744 -34.23 44.52 14.41
N VAL A 745 -33.84 43.22 14.46
CA VAL A 745 -33.40 42.52 15.67
C VAL A 745 -32.20 43.21 16.33
N GLY A 746 -32.20 43.31 17.65
CA GLY A 746 -31.12 43.97 18.40
C GLY A 746 -31.19 45.46 18.40
N ASN A 747 -32.41 46.07 18.30
CA ASN A 747 -32.70 47.48 18.49
C ASN A 747 -33.45 47.69 19.82
N GLN A 748 -33.83 48.95 20.10
CA GLN A 748 -34.62 49.38 21.28
C GLN A 748 -36.09 49.64 20.91
N ILE A 749 -36.59 48.99 19.85
CA ILE A 749 -37.96 49.19 19.35
C ILE A 749 -38.93 48.43 20.28
N GLU A 750 -39.90 49.16 20.84
CA GLU A 750 -40.95 48.62 21.73
C GLU A 750 -42.15 48.12 20.93
N SER A 751 -42.50 48.77 19.82
CA SER A 751 -43.64 48.40 18.99
C SER A 751 -43.41 48.73 17.51
N LEU A 752 -44.02 47.92 16.62
CA LEU A 752 -44.01 48.14 15.19
C LEU A 752 -45.21 48.95 14.77
N PRO A 753 -45.04 49.91 13.82
CA PRO A 753 -46.18 50.70 13.33
C PRO A 753 -47.14 49.83 12.51
N PRO A 754 -48.44 49.96 12.64
CA PRO A 754 -49.45 49.21 11.90
C PRO A 754 -49.36 49.40 10.38
N GLU A 755 -48.83 50.48 9.94
CA GLU A 755 -48.63 50.85 8.51
C GLU A 755 -47.64 49.85 7.82
N LEU A 756 -46.84 49.16 8.57
CA LEU A 756 -45.96 48.08 8.03
C LEU A 756 -46.78 46.97 7.32
N GLU A 757 -48.03 46.75 7.75
CA GLU A 757 -48.95 45.80 7.12
C GLU A 757 -49.40 46.25 5.70
N SER A 758 -49.22 47.54 5.34
CA SER A 758 -49.48 48.04 4.00
C SER A 758 -48.45 47.53 2.96
N CYS A 759 -47.32 47.03 3.41
CA CYS A 759 -46.30 46.45 2.53
C CYS A 759 -46.71 45.07 2.06
N HIS A 760 -47.56 44.94 1.06
CA HIS A 760 -48.15 43.68 0.60
C HIS A 760 -47.14 42.63 0.11
N SER A 761 -45.92 43.01 -0.27
CA SER A 761 -44.84 42.13 -0.68
C SER A 761 -44.07 41.52 0.51
N LEU A 762 -44.22 42.06 1.73
CA LEU A 762 -43.51 41.67 2.92
C LEU A 762 -44.20 40.49 3.62
N LYS A 763 -43.63 39.33 3.48
CA LYS A 763 -44.17 38.12 4.16
C LYS A 763 -43.84 38.15 5.66
N PRO A 764 -44.68 37.56 6.48
CA PRO A 764 -44.46 37.42 7.93
C PRO A 764 -43.09 36.83 8.30
N SER A 765 -42.67 35.79 7.62
CA SER A 765 -41.37 35.14 7.80
C SER A 765 -40.16 35.98 7.44
N CYS A 766 -40.38 37.10 6.76
CA CYS A 766 -39.33 38.02 6.30
C CYS A 766 -39.20 39.28 7.19
N ILE A 767 -40.02 39.38 8.25
CA ILE A 767 -39.88 40.37 9.31
C ILE A 767 -39.05 39.79 10.44
N ILE A 768 -37.77 40.15 10.52
CA ILE A 768 -36.82 39.67 11.50
C ILE A 768 -36.71 40.68 12.63
N VAL A 769 -37.38 40.40 13.74
CA VAL A 769 -37.43 41.24 14.97
C VAL A 769 -37.63 40.29 16.17
N GLU A 770 -37.49 40.80 17.39
CA GLU A 770 -37.81 40.08 18.62
C GLU A 770 -39.29 39.69 18.66
N SER A 771 -39.58 38.48 19.19
CA SER A 771 -40.94 37.90 19.21
C SER A 771 -41.96 38.80 19.96
N ASN A 772 -41.54 39.45 21.03
CA ASN A 772 -42.36 40.36 21.81
C ASN A 772 -42.80 41.62 20.97
N VAL A 773 -41.90 42.16 20.17
CA VAL A 773 -42.15 43.32 19.30
C VAL A 773 -42.99 42.91 18.09
N LEU A 774 -42.74 41.72 17.53
CA LEU A 774 -43.55 41.19 16.42
C LEU A 774 -45.06 41.09 16.78
N ASN A 775 -45.33 40.65 18.02
CA ASN A 775 -46.71 40.52 18.52
C ASN A 775 -47.45 41.84 18.69
N THR A 776 -46.79 42.99 18.53
CA THR A 776 -47.46 44.30 18.56
C THR A 776 -48.20 44.61 17.23
N LEU A 777 -47.92 43.89 16.15
CA LEU A 777 -48.65 44.06 14.89
C LEU A 777 -50.04 43.40 14.97
N PRO A 778 -51.12 44.11 14.51
CA PRO A 778 -52.50 43.62 14.64
C PRO A 778 -52.80 42.26 14.02
N SER A 779 -52.15 41.91 12.91
CA SER A 779 -52.28 40.62 12.25
C SER A 779 -51.69 39.45 13.06
N TYR A 780 -50.60 39.68 13.78
CA TYR A 780 -49.93 38.72 14.61
C TYR A 780 -50.55 38.51 15.98
N ALA A 781 -51.10 39.57 16.58
CA ALA A 781 -51.84 39.50 17.84
C ALA A 781 -53.07 38.57 17.72
N LYS A 782 -53.69 38.45 16.52
CA LYS A 782 -54.81 37.55 16.27
C LYS A 782 -54.41 36.06 16.16
N ASP A 783 -53.19 35.75 15.69
CA ASP A 783 -52.74 34.35 15.52
C ASP A 783 -52.13 33.78 16.82
N SER A 784 -51.55 34.60 17.68
CA SER A 784 -51.04 34.15 18.98
C SER A 784 -52.17 33.66 19.92
N HIS A 785 -53.36 34.18 19.80
CA HIS A 785 -54.55 33.69 20.56
C HIS A 785 -55.15 32.39 20.02
N LYS A 786 -54.79 31.95 18.80
CA LYS A 786 -55.21 30.67 18.24
C LYS A 786 -54.30 29.49 18.61
N SER A 787 -53.04 29.76 18.99
CA SER A 787 -52.05 28.69 19.31
C SER A 787 -52.09 28.22 20.80
N THR A 788 -52.82 28.91 21.68
CA THR A 788 -53.04 28.56 23.09
C THR A 788 -54.21 27.64 23.31
N HIS A 789 -54.91 27.20 22.24
CA HIS A 789 -56.05 26.25 22.29
C HIS A 789 -55.87 25.07 21.31
N ARG A 790 -54.65 24.45 21.28
CA ARG A 790 -54.49 23.15 20.73
C ARG A 790 -53.47 22.33 21.55
#